data_77d4080dbee8cd037484cc865cad0894
#
_entry.id   77d4080dbee8cd037484cc865cad0894
#
_cell.length_a   1.000
_cell.length_b   1.000
_cell.length_c   1.000
_cell.angle_alpha   90.00
_cell.angle_beta   90.00
_cell.angle_gamma   90.00
#
_symmetry.space_group_name_H-M   'P 1'
#
loop_
_entity.id
_entity.type
_entity.pdbx_description
1 polymer ?
#
loop_
_entity_poly.entity_id
_entity_poly.type
_entity_poly.pdbx_seq_one_letter_code
_entity_poly.pdbx_strand_id
1 'polypeptide(L)'
;RLERHQGVAIMGNIASLGEWDRTKKLPLTNSQYPIANSHNYNPEWTVTFHAKLGSVVEYKYVIYDLQSGDIVDMEWGENRKIWDVQRAKHYVISDSPFRYTQANWKGAGVAVPVFSLRSENGFGIGEFQDLKLLADWAVLTGQKMIQTLPINDTTLRHNNLDSYPYNAVSVFALHPIYLNIEKMGTLTPTQLKKYRKTQEEFNAKTIADYQCVYDEKMKYFKSLYKADKATLFASDEYKTFLAANEGWLLPYAEFLSKRDKQPKDFYCYLQFHADKQLREAVDYAHSVGVAFKGDIPIGISPDSVDASTDPHLFNLSASAGAPPDDFDARGQNWGFPTYNWDVMSQDDYQWWKFRFTKMADYFDAYRVDHILGFFRIWQMRKSDVWGLCGHFSPAMPYSLQDLWNMGVKLDEDRLTKPYIRANFLGDTFGYDTEYVKNNFLHTNDGYIYFFPEHLDTQRKVQQFFLNPENRAAHENNCNIDNVLNGLLYLHCEVLFVRDQKNPSMLHPRIALYQSHNYQELYADQRQLLADIHNDYFYHRHTSFWRESALKKLPTLIASTDMLCCGEDLGMVPSCVPDVMNQLQILSLEIQRMPKDPTVAFAHPADAPYHSVCTIGTHDMNPVRAWWEEDRQVTQKFYNEQMGWWGEAPQEMTPEIAEFIVNQHMYSPAMWVILPLQDWFAIDGDIRLADQHAERINLPSNPEHFWNYRMHLTLEDLLKKDAFNAHVKSLTQVR
;
A
#
# COMPACT_ATOMS: atom_id res chain seq x y z
N ARG A 1 -10.65 -28.03 6.99
CA ARG A 1 -10.83 -29.25 6.13
C ARG A 1 -12.13 -29.91 6.51
N LEU A 2 -12.93 -30.33 5.49
CA LEU A 2 -14.12 -31.14 5.74
C LEU A 2 -13.72 -32.51 6.29
N GLU A 3 -14.53 -33.06 7.20
CA GLU A 3 -14.41 -34.43 7.62
C GLU A 3 -14.95 -35.38 6.54
N ARG A 4 -14.52 -36.65 6.53
CA ARG A 4 -14.88 -37.64 5.48
C ARG A 4 -16.39 -37.88 5.32
N HIS A 5 -17.16 -37.61 6.38
CA HIS A 5 -18.62 -37.79 6.42
C HIS A 5 -19.39 -36.49 6.18
N GLN A 6 -18.72 -35.41 5.79
CA GLN A 6 -19.33 -34.10 5.57
C GLN A 6 -19.40 -33.74 4.09
N GLY A 7 -20.47 -33.06 3.70
CA GLY A 7 -20.68 -32.47 2.39
C GLY A 7 -20.93 -30.96 2.49
N VAL A 8 -20.83 -30.28 1.36
CA VAL A 8 -21.18 -28.85 1.24
C VAL A 8 -22.48 -28.70 0.46
N ALA A 9 -23.36 -27.83 0.90
CA ALA A 9 -24.57 -27.48 0.19
C ALA A 9 -24.78 -25.94 0.20
N ILE A 10 -25.62 -25.44 -0.68
CA ILE A 10 -26.06 -24.05 -0.73
C ILE A 10 -27.56 -23.98 -0.38
N MET A 11 -27.94 -22.94 0.32
CA MET A 11 -29.36 -22.61 0.56
C MET A 11 -29.58 -21.10 0.45
N GLY A 12 -30.78 -20.66 0.11
CA GLY A 12 -31.05 -19.25 -0.13
C GLY A 12 -32.51 -18.91 -0.24
N ASN A 13 -32.81 -17.66 -0.60
CA ASN A 13 -34.13 -17.05 -0.61
C ASN A 13 -35.01 -17.41 -1.82
N ILE A 14 -34.51 -18.23 -2.76
CA ILE A 14 -35.28 -18.62 -3.96
C ILE A 14 -35.65 -20.12 -3.93
N ALA A 15 -36.68 -20.51 -4.68
CA ALA A 15 -37.21 -21.86 -4.67
C ALA A 15 -36.16 -22.94 -5.02
N SER A 16 -35.27 -22.67 -6.00
CA SER A 16 -34.17 -23.59 -6.36
C SER A 16 -33.09 -23.73 -5.30
N LEU A 17 -33.03 -22.83 -4.32
CA LEU A 17 -32.15 -22.88 -3.15
C LEU A 17 -32.89 -23.19 -1.85
N GLY A 18 -34.14 -23.66 -1.95
CA GLY A 18 -34.93 -24.16 -0.82
C GLY A 18 -35.62 -23.12 0.03
N GLU A 19 -35.61 -21.81 -0.33
CA GLU A 19 -36.30 -20.74 0.41
C GLU A 19 -35.97 -20.73 1.91
N TRP A 20 -34.68 -20.93 2.25
CA TRP A 20 -34.15 -21.08 3.60
C TRP A 20 -34.64 -22.31 4.40
N ASP A 21 -35.33 -23.25 3.76
CA ASP A 21 -35.69 -24.52 4.37
C ASP A 21 -34.47 -25.42 4.48
N ARG A 22 -34.01 -25.69 5.69
CA ARG A 22 -32.81 -26.50 5.98
C ARG A 22 -32.84 -27.89 5.40
N THR A 23 -34.05 -28.44 5.17
CA THR A 23 -34.23 -29.77 4.59
C THR A 23 -34.12 -29.76 3.06
N LYS A 24 -34.22 -28.60 2.41
CA LYS A 24 -34.21 -28.41 0.96
C LYS A 24 -32.90 -27.80 0.43
N LYS A 25 -31.82 -27.85 1.22
CA LYS A 25 -30.49 -27.39 0.77
C LYS A 25 -30.08 -28.12 -0.52
N LEU A 26 -29.39 -27.38 -1.40
CA LEU A 26 -28.91 -27.93 -2.68
C LEU A 26 -27.43 -28.36 -2.53
N PRO A 27 -27.11 -29.67 -2.59
CA PRO A 27 -25.73 -30.17 -2.46
C PRO A 27 -24.81 -29.67 -3.58
N LEU A 28 -23.56 -29.40 -3.23
CA LEU A 28 -22.49 -29.11 -4.18
C LEU A 28 -21.77 -30.41 -4.56
N THR A 29 -21.28 -30.44 -5.79
CA THR A 29 -20.45 -31.52 -6.30
C THR A 29 -18.99 -31.14 -6.22
N ASN A 30 -18.15 -32.02 -5.71
CA ASN A 30 -16.71 -31.85 -5.70
C ASN A 30 -16.13 -32.34 -7.03
N SER A 31 -15.55 -31.43 -7.82
CA SER A 31 -14.83 -31.78 -9.04
C SER A 31 -13.41 -32.22 -8.69
N GLN A 32 -13.21 -33.56 -8.63
CA GLN A 32 -11.86 -34.09 -8.59
C GLN A 32 -11.24 -34.04 -10.01
N TYR A 33 -10.58 -32.93 -10.34
CA TYR A 33 -9.59 -32.96 -11.42
C TYR A 33 -8.21 -33.16 -10.80
N PRO A 34 -7.50 -34.27 -11.10
CA PRO A 34 -6.11 -34.41 -10.71
C PRO A 34 -5.28 -33.43 -11.55
N ILE A 35 -4.89 -32.32 -10.95
CA ILE A 35 -3.78 -31.48 -11.48
C ILE A 35 -2.50 -32.30 -11.20
N ALA A 36 -1.94 -32.88 -12.26
CA ALA A 36 -0.66 -33.54 -12.17
C ALA A 36 0.40 -32.57 -11.63
N ASN A 37 1.06 -32.98 -10.55
CA ASN A 37 2.21 -32.35 -9.93
C ASN A 37 1.98 -31.17 -8.94
N SER A 38 0.82 -30.99 -8.33
CA SER A 38 0.73 -30.11 -7.16
C SER A 38 0.41 -30.88 -5.87
N HIS A 39 1.17 -30.62 -4.81
CA HIS A 39 0.95 -31.19 -3.48
C HIS A 39 -0.20 -30.49 -2.72
N ASN A 40 -0.88 -29.53 -3.33
CA ASN A 40 -1.99 -28.78 -2.77
C ASN A 40 -3.33 -29.24 -3.39
N TYR A 41 -4.08 -30.03 -2.63
CA TYR A 41 -5.47 -30.36 -2.90
C TYR A 41 -6.38 -29.22 -2.42
N ASN A 42 -6.80 -28.38 -3.35
CA ASN A 42 -7.93 -27.46 -3.09
C ASN A 42 -9.13 -27.97 -3.90
N PRO A 43 -10.08 -28.72 -3.29
CA PRO A 43 -11.23 -29.21 -4.01
C PRO A 43 -12.17 -28.07 -4.38
N GLU A 44 -12.44 -27.89 -5.66
CA GLU A 44 -13.44 -26.97 -6.15
C GLU A 44 -14.84 -27.58 -5.99
N TRP A 45 -15.73 -26.88 -5.29
CA TRP A 45 -17.11 -27.28 -5.08
C TRP A 45 -18.02 -26.50 -6.00
N THR A 46 -18.81 -27.17 -6.84
CA THR A 46 -19.65 -26.55 -7.84
C THR A 46 -21.12 -26.94 -7.69
N VAL A 47 -22.01 -26.03 -8.03
CA VAL A 47 -23.45 -26.24 -8.11
C VAL A 47 -24.05 -25.34 -9.18
N THR A 48 -25.07 -25.83 -9.86
CA THR A 48 -25.87 -25.05 -10.83
C THR A 48 -27.30 -24.94 -10.33
N PHE A 49 -27.84 -23.73 -10.34
CA PHE A 49 -29.23 -23.49 -10.01
C PHE A 49 -29.85 -22.43 -10.93
N HIS A 50 -31.17 -22.34 -10.91
CA HIS A 50 -31.93 -21.40 -11.74
C HIS A 50 -32.51 -20.29 -10.87
N ALA A 51 -32.33 -19.05 -11.29
CA ALA A 51 -32.92 -17.88 -10.65
C ALA A 51 -33.86 -17.15 -11.61
N LYS A 52 -34.93 -16.55 -11.06
CA LYS A 52 -35.90 -15.77 -11.83
C LYS A 52 -35.28 -14.42 -12.20
N LEU A 53 -35.53 -13.96 -13.42
CA LEU A 53 -35.06 -12.64 -13.88
C LEU A 53 -35.51 -11.51 -12.96
N GLY A 54 -34.60 -10.57 -12.70
CA GLY A 54 -34.84 -9.43 -11.82
C GLY A 54 -34.88 -9.76 -10.34
N SER A 55 -34.55 -10.99 -9.94
CA SER A 55 -34.49 -11.36 -8.52
C SER A 55 -33.10 -11.05 -7.93
N VAL A 56 -33.08 -10.57 -6.68
CA VAL A 56 -31.89 -10.60 -5.84
C VAL A 56 -31.83 -11.98 -5.20
N VAL A 57 -30.76 -12.73 -5.47
CA VAL A 57 -30.54 -14.04 -4.87
C VAL A 57 -29.66 -13.87 -3.65
N GLU A 58 -30.21 -14.16 -2.48
CA GLU A 58 -29.44 -14.24 -1.23
C GLU A 58 -29.20 -15.71 -0.88
N TYR A 59 -27.96 -16.07 -0.50
CA TYR A 59 -27.60 -17.45 -0.19
C TYR A 59 -26.49 -17.56 0.84
N LYS A 60 -26.36 -18.75 1.41
CA LYS A 60 -25.24 -19.17 2.26
C LYS A 60 -24.83 -20.59 1.92
N TYR A 61 -23.55 -20.91 2.11
CA TYR A 61 -23.10 -22.29 2.11
C TYR A 61 -23.32 -22.92 3.49
N VAL A 62 -23.55 -24.22 3.50
CA VAL A 62 -23.71 -25.02 4.72
C VAL A 62 -22.87 -26.28 4.60
N ILE A 63 -22.34 -26.74 5.73
CA ILE A 63 -21.73 -28.05 5.88
C ILE A 63 -22.78 -28.95 6.49
N TYR A 64 -22.98 -30.13 5.91
CA TYR A 64 -23.96 -31.09 6.39
C TYR A 64 -23.36 -32.48 6.52
N ASP A 65 -23.90 -33.29 7.42
CA ASP A 65 -23.54 -34.69 7.56
C ASP A 65 -24.17 -35.51 6.44
N LEU A 66 -23.36 -36.32 5.76
CA LEU A 66 -23.80 -37.15 4.60
C LEU A 66 -24.72 -38.29 4.99
N GLN A 67 -24.72 -38.74 6.26
CA GLN A 67 -25.54 -39.84 6.75
C GLN A 67 -26.89 -39.37 7.27
N SER A 68 -26.89 -38.36 8.14
CA SER A 68 -28.13 -37.85 8.73
C SER A 68 -28.82 -36.80 7.85
N GLY A 69 -28.05 -36.13 6.99
CA GLY A 69 -28.52 -34.99 6.23
C GLY A 69 -28.62 -33.69 7.03
N ASP A 70 -28.26 -33.68 8.32
CA ASP A 70 -28.36 -32.53 9.18
C ASP A 70 -27.27 -31.52 8.86
N ILE A 71 -27.62 -30.19 9.02
CA ILE A 71 -26.65 -29.13 8.89
C ILE A 71 -25.80 -29.10 10.14
N VAL A 72 -24.49 -29.33 9.98
CA VAL A 72 -23.49 -29.31 11.02
C VAL A 72 -22.96 -27.89 11.24
N ASP A 73 -22.79 -27.13 10.17
CA ASP A 73 -22.32 -25.74 10.22
C ASP A 73 -22.95 -24.91 9.09
N MET A 74 -23.09 -23.61 9.30
CA MET A 74 -23.60 -22.65 8.33
C MET A 74 -22.67 -21.44 8.29
N GLU A 75 -22.43 -20.90 7.09
CA GLU A 75 -21.60 -19.72 6.95
C GLU A 75 -21.98 -18.60 7.92
N TRP A 76 -20.97 -18.05 8.56
CA TRP A 76 -21.13 -16.92 9.45
C TRP A 76 -21.28 -15.60 8.66
N GLY A 77 -21.83 -14.57 9.33
CA GLY A 77 -21.99 -13.23 8.77
C GLY A 77 -23.22 -13.10 7.88
N GLU A 78 -23.25 -12.07 7.06
CA GLU A 78 -24.36 -11.77 6.16
C GLU A 78 -24.51 -12.78 5.03
N ASN A 79 -25.71 -12.81 4.42
CA ASN A 79 -25.95 -13.63 3.24
C ASN A 79 -25.10 -13.15 2.07
N ARG A 80 -24.58 -14.07 1.29
CA ARG A 80 -24.00 -13.76 -0.03
C ARG A 80 -25.14 -13.29 -0.96
N LYS A 81 -24.83 -12.39 -1.89
CA LYS A 81 -25.84 -11.78 -2.75
C LYS A 81 -25.43 -11.80 -4.21
N ILE A 82 -26.36 -12.21 -5.08
CA ILE A 82 -26.26 -12.00 -6.51
C ILE A 82 -27.29 -10.91 -6.83
N TRP A 83 -26.76 -9.73 -7.19
CA TRP A 83 -27.58 -8.58 -7.54
C TRP A 83 -27.97 -8.63 -9.01
N ASP A 84 -29.23 -8.39 -9.31
CA ASP A 84 -29.77 -8.16 -10.64
C ASP A 84 -29.46 -9.29 -11.66
N VAL A 85 -30.14 -10.42 -11.52
CA VAL A 85 -30.06 -11.53 -12.49
C VAL A 85 -30.70 -11.08 -13.82
N GLN A 86 -29.84 -10.66 -14.75
CA GLN A 86 -30.26 -10.19 -16.08
C GLN A 86 -30.46 -11.36 -17.08
N ARG A 87 -31.08 -11.04 -18.21
CA ARG A 87 -31.60 -11.98 -19.22
C ARG A 87 -30.61 -13.06 -19.71
N ALA A 88 -31.05 -14.31 -19.67
CA ALA A 88 -30.66 -15.42 -20.56
C ALA A 88 -29.15 -15.63 -20.76
N LYS A 89 -28.37 -15.70 -19.67
CA LYS A 89 -26.95 -16.06 -19.74
C LYS A 89 -26.60 -17.00 -18.58
N HIS A 90 -25.63 -17.86 -18.81
CA HIS A 90 -24.98 -18.57 -17.73
C HIS A 90 -24.04 -17.60 -17.00
N TYR A 91 -24.22 -17.47 -15.70
CA TYR A 91 -23.30 -16.76 -14.82
C TYR A 91 -22.45 -17.80 -14.12
N VAL A 92 -21.14 -17.65 -14.19
CA VAL A 92 -20.19 -18.38 -13.35
C VAL A 92 -19.80 -17.43 -12.23
N ILE A 93 -20.10 -17.80 -11.00
CA ILE A 93 -19.75 -17.02 -9.80
C ILE A 93 -18.74 -17.86 -9.03
N SER A 94 -17.54 -17.30 -8.86
CA SER A 94 -16.51 -17.88 -8.01
C SER A 94 -16.55 -17.17 -6.67
N ASP A 95 -16.93 -17.90 -5.65
CA ASP A 95 -17.03 -17.38 -4.29
C ASP A 95 -15.74 -17.66 -3.51
N SER A 96 -15.48 -16.77 -2.55
CA SER A 96 -14.46 -16.98 -1.54
C SER A 96 -14.74 -18.22 -0.68
N PRO A 97 -13.73 -18.77 0.04
CA PRO A 97 -13.89 -19.93 0.91
C PRO A 97 -15.05 -19.84 1.91
N PHE A 98 -15.48 -20.98 2.42
CA PHE A 98 -16.52 -21.10 3.44
C PHE A 98 -16.18 -20.31 4.72
N ARG A 99 -17.11 -19.52 5.22
CA ARG A 99 -16.98 -18.71 6.44
C ARG A 99 -17.46 -19.54 7.65
N TYR A 100 -16.51 -20.11 8.39
CA TYR A 100 -16.82 -20.95 9.55
C TYR A 100 -17.41 -20.17 10.73
N THR A 101 -18.34 -20.81 11.46
CA THR A 101 -18.99 -20.25 12.68
C THR A 101 -18.17 -20.44 13.96
N GLN A 102 -17.06 -21.18 13.92
CA GLN A 102 -16.19 -21.34 15.10
C GLN A 102 -15.77 -20.00 15.68
N ALA A 103 -15.69 -19.97 17.00
CA ALA A 103 -15.35 -18.79 17.79
C ALA A 103 -14.28 -17.96 17.10
N ASN A 104 -14.61 -16.71 16.82
CA ASN A 104 -13.79 -15.78 16.04
C ASN A 104 -12.35 -15.80 16.54
N TRP A 105 -11.49 -16.52 15.83
CA TRP A 105 -10.07 -16.53 16.14
C TRP A 105 -9.53 -15.11 16.03
N LYS A 106 -8.78 -14.68 17.02
CA LYS A 106 -8.18 -13.36 17.07
C LYS A 106 -6.70 -13.46 17.39
N GLY A 107 -5.91 -12.53 16.87
CA GLY A 107 -4.49 -12.46 17.13
C GLY A 107 -3.99 -11.03 17.28
N ALA A 108 -2.91 -10.89 18.04
CA ALA A 108 -2.14 -9.66 18.14
C ALA A 108 -0.80 -9.80 17.42
N GLY A 109 -0.24 -8.67 16.98
CA GLY A 109 1.05 -8.63 16.31
C GLY A 109 1.74 -7.27 16.40
N VAL A 110 2.96 -7.22 15.86
CA VAL A 110 3.77 -6.01 15.77
C VAL A 110 4.07 -5.67 14.33
N ALA A 111 3.99 -4.37 14.00
CA ALA A 111 4.46 -3.83 12.73
C ALA A 111 5.80 -3.13 12.93
N VAL A 112 6.82 -3.53 12.17
CA VAL A 112 8.16 -2.97 12.26
C VAL A 112 8.93 -3.15 10.94
N PRO A 113 9.55 -2.09 10.38
CA PRO A 113 10.42 -2.23 9.23
C PRO A 113 11.68 -3.05 9.59
N VAL A 114 12.12 -3.93 8.70
CA VAL A 114 13.36 -4.70 8.94
C VAL A 114 14.54 -3.75 9.18
N PHE A 115 14.67 -2.69 8.39
CA PHE A 115 15.79 -1.74 8.52
C PHE A 115 15.86 -1.06 9.88
N SER A 116 14.75 -0.94 10.61
CA SER A 116 14.70 -0.26 11.91
C SER A 116 15.11 -1.15 13.09
N LEU A 117 15.24 -2.44 12.88
CA LEU A 117 15.68 -3.37 13.93
C LEU A 117 17.11 -3.09 14.38
N ARG A 118 17.36 -3.36 15.65
CA ARG A 118 18.68 -3.21 16.27
C ARG A 118 19.01 -4.44 17.11
N SER A 119 20.15 -5.06 16.83
CA SER A 119 20.71 -6.15 17.64
C SER A 119 22.16 -5.86 18.02
N GLU A 120 22.67 -6.56 19.04
CA GLU A 120 24.07 -6.44 19.45
C GLU A 120 25.03 -6.83 18.31
N ASN A 121 24.64 -7.80 17.50
CA ASN A 121 25.41 -8.30 16.36
C ASN A 121 25.03 -7.66 15.01
N GLY A 122 24.15 -6.66 14.98
CA GLY A 122 23.76 -5.95 13.78
C GLY A 122 24.87 -5.06 13.22
N PHE A 123 24.72 -4.61 11.97
CA PHE A 123 25.71 -3.78 11.27
C PHE A 123 25.21 -2.35 11.02
N GLY A 124 24.54 -1.74 12.01
CA GLY A 124 24.03 -0.37 11.94
C GLY A 124 22.65 -0.25 11.27
N ILE A 125 22.07 -1.34 10.82
CA ILE A 125 20.75 -1.49 10.25
C ILE A 125 20.20 -2.87 10.59
N GLY A 126 18.90 -3.07 10.61
CA GLY A 126 18.32 -4.40 10.83
C GLY A 126 18.60 -5.37 9.70
N GLU A 127 18.75 -6.63 10.02
CA GLU A 127 19.09 -7.73 9.13
C GLU A 127 18.04 -8.86 9.21
N PHE A 128 17.98 -9.74 8.21
CA PHE A 128 17.05 -10.88 8.23
C PHE A 128 17.23 -11.79 9.45
N GLN A 129 18.46 -11.91 9.97
CA GLN A 129 18.72 -12.70 11.16
C GLN A 129 18.13 -12.10 12.44
N ASP A 130 17.91 -10.78 12.49
CA ASP A 130 17.30 -10.09 13.62
C ASP A 130 15.82 -10.45 13.78
N LEU A 131 15.16 -10.89 12.71
CA LEU A 131 13.78 -11.36 12.74
C LEU A 131 13.60 -12.58 13.65
N LYS A 132 14.65 -13.37 13.92
CA LYS A 132 14.59 -14.48 14.88
C LYS A 132 14.42 -13.97 16.31
N LEU A 133 15.20 -12.97 16.70
CA LEU A 133 15.08 -12.34 18.03
C LEU A 133 13.75 -11.63 18.19
N LEU A 134 13.25 -11.02 17.12
CA LEU A 134 11.93 -10.40 17.12
C LEU A 134 10.81 -11.44 17.26
N ALA A 135 10.97 -12.63 16.64
CA ALA A 135 10.04 -13.74 16.83
C ALA A 135 10.04 -14.25 18.28
N ASP A 136 11.21 -14.33 18.93
CA ASP A 136 11.32 -14.66 20.36
C ASP A 136 10.57 -13.65 21.22
N TRP A 137 10.71 -12.35 20.92
CA TRP A 137 9.97 -11.31 21.64
C TRP A 137 8.46 -11.40 21.39
N ALA A 138 8.03 -11.70 20.17
CA ALA A 138 6.62 -11.91 19.85
C ALA A 138 6.04 -13.07 20.66
N VAL A 139 6.74 -14.20 20.77
CA VAL A 139 6.33 -15.33 21.59
C VAL A 139 6.24 -14.94 23.07
N LEU A 140 7.27 -14.25 23.58
CA LEU A 140 7.35 -13.82 24.98
C LEU A 140 6.17 -12.93 25.36
N THR A 141 5.74 -12.08 24.43
CA THR A 141 4.65 -11.12 24.62
C THR A 141 3.28 -11.62 24.12
N GLY A 142 3.15 -12.87 23.70
CA GLY A 142 1.89 -13.48 23.25
C GLY A 142 1.42 -13.03 21.85
N GLN A 143 2.26 -12.36 21.09
CA GLN A 143 1.98 -11.94 19.74
C GLN A 143 2.15 -13.12 18.75
N LYS A 144 1.38 -13.12 17.65
CA LYS A 144 1.31 -14.22 16.67
C LYS A 144 1.78 -13.83 15.28
N MET A 145 2.01 -12.54 15.03
CA MET A 145 2.37 -12.04 13.71
C MET A 145 3.37 -10.88 13.79
N ILE A 146 4.34 -10.93 12.92
CA ILE A 146 5.25 -9.82 12.63
C ILE A 146 4.91 -9.28 11.23
N GLN A 147 4.53 -8.00 11.16
CA GLN A 147 4.33 -7.30 9.90
C GLN A 147 5.56 -6.49 9.57
N THR A 148 6.13 -6.72 8.38
CA THR A 148 7.24 -5.91 7.85
C THR A 148 6.76 -4.92 6.80
N LEU A 149 7.59 -3.92 6.49
CA LEU A 149 7.47 -3.13 5.26
C LEU A 149 8.12 -3.88 4.09
N PRO A 150 8.02 -3.36 2.83
CA PRO A 150 8.61 -4.03 1.69
C PRO A 150 10.10 -4.32 1.88
N ILE A 151 10.52 -5.51 1.46
CA ILE A 151 11.89 -6.02 1.65
C ILE A 151 12.65 -6.17 0.33
N ASN A 152 12.05 -5.68 -0.75
CA ASN A 152 12.63 -5.76 -2.08
C ASN A 152 13.79 -4.79 -2.27
N ASP A 153 14.65 -5.08 -3.25
CA ASP A 153 15.81 -4.26 -3.58
C ASP A 153 15.39 -2.90 -4.16
N THR A 154 15.88 -1.82 -3.56
CA THR A 154 15.60 -0.42 -3.93
C THR A 154 16.86 0.33 -4.42
N THR A 155 17.96 -0.36 -4.68
CA THR A 155 19.26 0.24 -5.02
C THR A 155 19.31 0.85 -6.42
N LEU A 156 18.56 1.94 -6.66
CA LEU A 156 18.49 2.61 -7.96
C LEU A 156 19.54 3.71 -8.14
N ARG A 157 19.73 4.54 -7.11
CA ARG A 157 20.47 5.81 -7.18
C ARG A 157 21.83 5.75 -6.47
N HIS A 158 22.08 4.73 -5.67
CA HIS A 158 23.25 4.59 -4.80
C HIS A 158 23.44 5.80 -3.86
N ASN A 159 22.34 6.23 -3.23
CA ASN A 159 22.34 7.28 -2.21
C ASN A 159 21.23 7.03 -1.18
N ASN A 160 21.11 7.91 -0.18
CA ASN A 160 20.14 7.73 0.91
C ASN A 160 18.67 7.72 0.47
N LEU A 161 18.33 8.18 -0.73
CA LEU A 161 16.97 8.07 -1.27
C LEU A 161 16.57 6.62 -1.58
N ASP A 162 17.55 5.72 -1.74
CA ASP A 162 17.31 4.28 -1.91
C ASP A 162 16.81 3.61 -0.60
N SER A 163 16.79 4.35 0.52
CA SER A 163 16.17 3.87 1.77
C SER A 163 14.65 3.77 1.71
N TYR A 164 14.00 4.33 0.67
CA TYR A 164 12.56 4.28 0.46
C TYR A 164 12.11 2.89 -0.02
N PRO A 165 11.40 2.09 0.82
CA PRO A 165 11.17 0.67 0.52
C PRO A 165 10.13 0.43 -0.59
N TYR A 166 9.34 1.44 -0.98
CA TYR A 166 8.29 1.30 -2.00
C TYR A 166 8.79 1.56 -3.43
N ASN A 167 10.07 1.95 -3.62
CA ASN A 167 10.64 2.23 -4.94
C ASN A 167 11.60 1.11 -5.39
N ALA A 168 11.08 -0.10 -5.57
CA ALA A 168 11.88 -1.27 -5.86
C ALA A 168 12.53 -1.23 -7.27
N VAL A 169 13.79 -1.67 -7.34
CA VAL A 169 14.52 -2.02 -8.57
C VAL A 169 13.93 -3.26 -9.22
N SER A 170 13.47 -4.20 -8.39
CA SER A 170 12.76 -5.40 -8.80
C SER A 170 11.79 -5.81 -7.70
N VAL A 171 10.57 -6.18 -8.09
CA VAL A 171 9.56 -6.66 -7.15
C VAL A 171 9.81 -8.11 -6.67
N PHE A 172 10.82 -8.78 -7.22
CA PHE A 172 11.19 -10.16 -6.90
C PHE A 172 12.46 -10.24 -6.06
N ALA A 173 13.44 -9.35 -6.31
CA ALA A 173 14.73 -9.39 -5.66
C ALA A 173 14.65 -8.86 -4.22
N LEU A 174 15.31 -9.55 -3.30
CA LEU A 174 15.45 -9.12 -1.91
C LEU A 174 16.56 -8.08 -1.78
N HIS A 175 16.37 -7.13 -0.86
CA HIS A 175 17.34 -6.06 -0.64
C HIS A 175 18.63 -6.58 0.04
N PRO A 176 19.80 -6.48 -0.60
CA PRO A 176 21.04 -7.03 -0.06
C PRO A 176 21.51 -6.35 1.24
N ILE A 177 20.99 -5.15 1.58
CA ILE A 177 21.35 -4.47 2.82
C ILE A 177 20.96 -5.28 4.07
N TYR A 178 19.92 -6.14 3.97
CA TYR A 178 19.45 -6.99 5.07
C TYR A 178 20.27 -8.25 5.29
N LEU A 179 21.28 -8.50 4.45
CA LEU A 179 22.18 -9.65 4.61
C LEU A 179 23.09 -9.50 5.83
N ASN A 180 23.14 -10.53 6.64
CA ASN A 180 24.18 -10.68 7.66
C ASN A 180 25.45 -11.24 7.00
N ILE A 181 26.56 -10.49 7.14
CA ILE A 181 27.85 -10.79 6.49
C ILE A 181 28.44 -12.11 7.00
N GLU A 182 28.39 -12.36 8.30
CA GLU A 182 28.99 -13.56 8.92
C GLU A 182 28.26 -14.86 8.55
N LYS A 183 27.00 -14.75 8.11
CA LYS A 183 26.20 -15.88 7.59
C LYS A 183 26.46 -16.19 6.12
N MET A 184 27.23 -15.35 5.43
CA MET A 184 27.57 -15.57 4.01
C MET A 184 28.87 -16.37 3.83
N GLY A 185 29.78 -16.32 4.81
CA GLY A 185 31.07 -17.02 4.70
C GLY A 185 32.05 -16.56 5.77
N THR A 186 33.30 -17.04 5.69
CA THR A 186 34.32 -16.79 6.69
C THR A 186 35.20 -15.60 6.29
N LEU A 187 35.22 -14.58 7.14
CA LEU A 187 36.15 -13.45 6.99
C LEU A 187 37.58 -13.84 7.45
N THR A 188 38.59 -13.33 6.75
CA THR A 188 39.97 -13.46 7.22
C THR A 188 40.17 -12.72 8.56
N PRO A 189 41.17 -13.06 9.38
CA PRO A 189 41.39 -12.40 10.68
C PRO A 189 41.50 -10.86 10.58
N THR A 190 42.14 -10.36 9.52
CA THR A 190 42.27 -8.92 9.27
C THR A 190 40.93 -8.28 8.93
N GLN A 191 40.13 -8.95 8.09
CA GLN A 191 38.77 -8.48 7.73
C GLN A 191 37.86 -8.53 8.94
N LEU A 192 37.90 -9.58 9.74
CA LEU A 192 37.09 -9.73 10.94
C LEU A 192 37.39 -8.61 11.96
N LYS A 193 38.68 -8.29 12.17
CA LYS A 193 39.05 -7.17 13.05
C LYS A 193 38.48 -5.83 12.56
N LYS A 194 38.58 -5.57 11.25
CA LYS A 194 38.01 -4.36 10.65
C LYS A 194 36.47 -4.37 10.76
N TYR A 195 35.84 -5.51 10.45
CA TYR A 195 34.42 -5.71 10.54
C TYR A 195 33.86 -5.37 11.93
N ARG A 196 34.46 -5.93 12.99
CA ARG A 196 34.02 -5.67 14.37
C ARG A 196 34.12 -4.20 14.74
N LYS A 197 35.20 -3.53 14.34
CA LYS A 197 35.35 -2.08 14.57
C LYS A 197 34.24 -1.28 13.88
N THR A 198 34.01 -1.53 12.59
CA THR A 198 32.97 -0.84 11.83
C THR A 198 31.55 -1.17 12.34
N GLN A 199 31.31 -2.42 12.76
CA GLN A 199 30.07 -2.85 13.38
C GLN A 199 29.78 -2.05 14.65
N GLU A 200 30.78 -1.90 15.53
CA GLU A 200 30.65 -1.11 16.76
C GLU A 200 30.35 0.38 16.43
N GLU A 201 31.08 0.97 15.46
CA GLU A 201 30.87 2.36 15.02
C GLU A 201 29.46 2.57 14.46
N PHE A 202 28.96 1.65 13.64
CA PHE A 202 27.60 1.78 13.04
C PHE A 202 26.50 1.47 14.06
N ASN A 203 26.71 0.50 14.95
CA ASN A 203 25.74 0.18 15.99
C ASN A 203 25.60 1.29 17.05
N ALA A 204 26.61 2.12 17.24
CA ALA A 204 26.53 3.28 18.13
C ALA A 204 25.61 4.39 17.60
N LYS A 205 25.31 4.43 16.28
CA LYS A 205 24.44 5.45 15.70
C LYS A 205 22.98 5.27 16.13
N THR A 206 22.29 6.37 16.37
CA THR A 206 20.87 6.39 16.75
C THR A 206 19.93 6.18 15.58
N ILE A 207 20.38 6.46 14.35
CA ILE A 207 19.63 6.29 13.10
C ILE A 207 20.35 5.30 12.19
N ALA A 208 19.63 4.71 11.25
CA ALA A 208 20.21 3.90 10.19
C ALA A 208 20.85 4.80 9.13
N ASP A 209 22.16 4.70 8.97
CA ASP A 209 22.91 5.42 7.93
C ASP A 209 23.00 4.53 6.70
N TYR A 210 21.90 4.53 5.92
CA TYR A 210 21.67 3.60 4.83
C TYR A 210 22.84 3.52 3.85
N GLN A 211 23.29 4.66 3.30
CA GLN A 211 24.32 4.67 2.27
C GLN A 211 25.66 4.18 2.81
N CYS A 212 26.08 4.63 4.00
CA CYS A 212 27.33 4.20 4.60
C CYS A 212 27.33 2.68 4.90
N VAL A 213 26.20 2.18 5.43
CA VAL A 213 26.04 0.74 5.71
C VAL A 213 26.09 -0.07 4.41
N TYR A 214 25.34 0.35 3.39
CA TYR A 214 25.31 -0.34 2.11
C TYR A 214 26.69 -0.42 1.46
N ASP A 215 27.40 0.71 1.38
CA ASP A 215 28.72 0.80 0.77
C ASP A 215 29.75 -0.07 1.49
N GLU A 216 29.70 -0.13 2.82
CA GLU A 216 30.63 -0.95 3.58
C GLU A 216 30.29 -2.45 3.46
N LYS A 217 29.01 -2.83 3.55
CA LYS A 217 28.56 -4.21 3.30
C LYS A 217 28.99 -4.72 1.93
N MET A 218 28.83 -3.89 0.88
CA MET A 218 29.20 -4.25 -0.48
C MET A 218 30.71 -4.57 -0.63
N LYS A 219 31.60 -4.01 0.20
CA LYS A 219 33.03 -4.37 0.20
C LYS A 219 33.22 -5.79 0.72
N TYR A 220 32.53 -6.15 1.80
CA TYR A 220 32.56 -7.52 2.34
C TYR A 220 31.93 -8.53 1.39
N PHE A 221 30.79 -8.22 0.81
CA PHE A 221 30.11 -9.07 -0.16
C PHE A 221 31.00 -9.40 -1.36
N LYS A 222 31.68 -8.40 -1.94
CA LYS A 222 32.62 -8.61 -3.04
C LYS A 222 33.82 -9.48 -2.63
N SER A 223 34.27 -9.37 -1.41
CA SER A 223 35.37 -10.18 -0.90
C SER A 223 34.97 -11.65 -0.69
N LEU A 224 33.82 -11.87 -0.04
CA LEU A 224 33.24 -13.20 0.20
C LEU A 224 32.89 -13.90 -1.13
N TYR A 225 32.24 -13.20 -2.04
CA TYR A 225 31.97 -13.72 -3.38
C TYR A 225 33.24 -14.21 -4.09
N LYS A 226 34.36 -13.45 -4.05
CA LYS A 226 35.61 -13.87 -4.67
C LYS A 226 36.22 -15.13 -4.03
N ALA A 227 36.06 -15.28 -2.72
CA ALA A 227 36.60 -16.40 -1.97
C ALA A 227 35.77 -17.69 -2.15
N ASP A 228 34.43 -17.58 -2.22
CA ASP A 228 33.53 -18.72 -2.04
C ASP A 228 32.76 -19.13 -3.31
N LYS A 229 32.68 -18.25 -4.32
CA LYS A 229 31.81 -18.49 -5.49
C LYS A 229 32.02 -19.84 -6.17
N ALA A 230 33.24 -20.32 -6.29
CA ALA A 230 33.51 -21.58 -6.99
C ALA A 230 32.89 -22.79 -6.26
N THR A 231 32.99 -22.82 -4.94
CA THR A 231 32.39 -23.85 -4.08
C THR A 231 30.87 -23.74 -4.07
N LEU A 232 30.36 -22.53 -3.88
CA LEU A 232 28.93 -22.31 -3.82
C LEU A 232 28.23 -22.68 -5.14
N PHE A 233 28.74 -22.22 -6.27
CA PHE A 233 28.10 -22.47 -7.57
C PHE A 233 28.18 -23.95 -8.01
N ALA A 234 29.07 -24.70 -7.42
CA ALA A 234 29.15 -26.15 -7.62
C ALA A 234 28.11 -26.91 -6.76
N SER A 235 27.59 -26.30 -5.70
CA SER A 235 26.65 -26.95 -4.78
C SER A 235 25.28 -27.22 -5.42
N ASP A 236 24.61 -28.27 -4.98
CA ASP A 236 23.28 -28.61 -5.45
C ASP A 236 22.23 -27.63 -4.92
N GLU A 237 22.43 -27.07 -3.73
CA GLU A 237 21.59 -26.04 -3.13
C GLU A 237 21.50 -24.80 -4.04
N TYR A 238 22.67 -24.28 -4.47
CA TYR A 238 22.71 -23.14 -5.38
C TYR A 238 22.10 -23.43 -6.75
N LYS A 239 22.36 -24.60 -7.33
CA LYS A 239 21.78 -25.01 -8.61
C LYS A 239 20.27 -25.10 -8.55
N THR A 240 19.72 -25.64 -7.44
CA THR A 240 18.28 -25.73 -7.21
C THR A 240 17.67 -24.32 -7.09
N PHE A 241 18.30 -23.43 -6.31
CA PHE A 241 17.89 -22.03 -6.19
C PHE A 241 17.88 -21.33 -7.55
N LEU A 242 18.97 -21.48 -8.32
CA LEU A 242 19.08 -20.83 -9.64
C LEU A 242 18.00 -21.32 -10.58
N ALA A 243 17.80 -22.63 -10.68
CA ALA A 243 16.79 -23.21 -11.56
C ALA A 243 15.34 -22.76 -11.20
N ALA A 244 15.06 -22.62 -9.90
CA ALA A 244 13.74 -22.18 -9.43
C ALA A 244 13.48 -20.68 -9.66
N ASN A 245 14.53 -19.86 -9.81
CA ASN A 245 14.45 -18.40 -9.85
C ASN A 245 14.97 -17.78 -11.16
N GLU A 246 15.48 -18.56 -12.12
CA GLU A 246 16.16 -18.04 -13.31
C GLU A 246 15.35 -17.02 -14.10
N GLY A 247 14.01 -17.17 -14.15
CA GLY A 247 13.11 -16.32 -14.92
C GLY A 247 13.16 -14.84 -14.54
N TRP A 248 13.28 -14.54 -13.24
CA TRP A 248 13.41 -13.17 -12.76
C TRP A 248 14.86 -12.80 -12.38
N LEU A 249 15.61 -13.77 -11.86
CA LEU A 249 16.95 -13.56 -11.30
C LEU A 249 17.98 -13.20 -12.38
N LEU A 250 17.91 -13.87 -13.55
CA LEU A 250 18.87 -13.60 -14.60
C LEU A 250 18.68 -12.21 -15.25
N PRO A 251 17.46 -11.75 -15.58
CA PRO A 251 17.22 -10.37 -16.01
C PRO A 251 17.67 -9.33 -14.97
N TYR A 252 17.33 -9.55 -13.70
CA TYR A 252 17.76 -8.68 -12.60
C TYR A 252 19.30 -8.59 -12.49
N ALA A 253 19.99 -9.72 -12.48
CA ALA A 253 21.42 -9.77 -12.38
C ALA A 253 22.13 -9.15 -13.59
N GLU A 254 21.56 -9.30 -14.78
CA GLU A 254 22.07 -8.68 -16.01
C GLU A 254 21.89 -7.15 -16.00
N PHE A 255 20.72 -6.67 -15.57
CA PHE A 255 20.43 -5.24 -15.44
C PHE A 255 21.42 -4.56 -14.50
N LEU A 256 21.59 -5.10 -13.27
CA LEU A 256 22.52 -4.55 -12.29
C LEU A 256 23.98 -4.68 -12.75
N SER A 257 24.35 -5.78 -13.39
CA SER A 257 25.69 -5.97 -13.94
C SER A 257 26.07 -4.89 -14.95
N LYS A 258 25.16 -4.54 -15.84
CA LYS A 258 25.36 -3.46 -16.82
C LYS A 258 25.49 -2.09 -16.15
N ARG A 259 24.64 -1.81 -15.17
CA ARG A 259 24.62 -0.56 -14.41
C ARG A 259 25.90 -0.37 -13.58
N ASP A 260 26.23 -1.34 -12.75
CA ASP A 260 27.23 -1.21 -11.70
C ASP A 260 28.61 -1.75 -12.08
N LYS A 261 28.74 -2.28 -13.29
CA LYS A 261 30.00 -2.87 -13.82
C LYS A 261 30.56 -4.00 -12.91
N GLN A 262 29.66 -4.80 -12.33
CA GLN A 262 30.03 -5.99 -11.56
C GLN A 262 29.65 -7.26 -12.37
N PRO A 263 30.26 -8.43 -12.06
CA PRO A 263 29.88 -9.69 -12.67
C PRO A 263 28.40 -10.03 -12.42
N LYS A 264 27.69 -10.56 -13.40
CA LYS A 264 26.30 -10.98 -13.30
C LYS A 264 26.07 -12.00 -12.18
N ASP A 265 26.95 -12.99 -12.07
CA ASP A 265 26.91 -14.03 -11.05
C ASP A 265 27.14 -13.50 -9.62
N PHE A 266 27.68 -12.29 -9.45
CA PHE A 266 27.74 -11.62 -8.15
C PHE A 266 26.35 -11.29 -7.58
N TYR A 267 25.43 -10.83 -8.42
CA TYR A 267 24.08 -10.54 -7.98
C TYR A 267 23.27 -11.82 -7.72
N CYS A 268 23.50 -12.88 -8.50
CA CYS A 268 22.93 -14.19 -8.20
C CYS A 268 23.45 -14.74 -6.86
N TYR A 269 24.72 -14.53 -6.54
CA TYR A 269 25.31 -14.87 -5.24
C TYR A 269 24.62 -14.13 -4.09
N LEU A 270 24.40 -12.81 -4.23
CA LEU A 270 23.70 -12.02 -3.20
C LEU A 270 22.27 -12.50 -2.98
N GLN A 271 21.53 -12.73 -4.05
CA GLN A 271 20.13 -13.18 -3.97
C GLN A 271 19.99 -14.59 -3.38
N PHE A 272 20.93 -15.49 -3.66
CA PHE A 272 20.97 -16.79 -3.02
C PHE A 272 21.09 -16.67 -1.49
N HIS A 273 22.03 -15.85 -1.02
CA HIS A 273 22.21 -15.64 0.42
C HIS A 273 21.03 -14.91 1.06
N ALA A 274 20.39 -13.98 0.35
CA ALA A 274 19.24 -13.28 0.84
C ALA A 274 18.02 -14.21 1.00
N ASP A 275 17.73 -15.03 -0.01
CA ASP A 275 16.69 -16.08 0.04
C ASP A 275 16.96 -17.04 1.21
N LYS A 276 18.18 -17.54 1.34
CA LYS A 276 18.56 -18.46 2.40
C LYS A 276 18.38 -17.87 3.79
N GLN A 277 18.91 -16.67 4.03
CA GLN A 277 18.83 -16.03 5.36
C GLN A 277 17.40 -15.67 5.74
N LEU A 278 16.58 -15.21 4.79
CA LEU A 278 15.18 -14.90 5.06
C LEU A 278 14.38 -16.18 5.33
N ARG A 279 14.54 -17.25 4.52
CA ARG A 279 13.90 -18.55 4.80
C ARG A 279 14.27 -19.10 6.16
N GLU A 280 15.55 -19.05 6.54
CA GLU A 280 15.98 -19.46 7.89
C GLU A 280 15.28 -18.65 9.01
N ALA A 281 15.02 -17.37 8.81
CA ALA A 281 14.31 -16.54 9.79
C ALA A 281 12.81 -16.90 9.84
N VAL A 282 12.20 -17.12 8.67
CA VAL A 282 10.78 -17.52 8.55
C VAL A 282 10.57 -18.92 9.17
N ASP A 283 11.38 -19.90 8.81
CA ASP A 283 11.29 -21.26 9.35
C ASP A 283 11.46 -21.26 10.89
N TYR A 284 12.36 -20.43 11.39
CA TYR A 284 12.52 -20.26 12.83
C TYR A 284 11.23 -19.71 13.48
N ALA A 285 10.70 -18.62 12.94
CA ALA A 285 9.49 -18.00 13.47
C ALA A 285 8.30 -18.98 13.43
N HIS A 286 8.13 -19.74 12.35
CA HIS A 286 7.12 -20.80 12.25
C HIS A 286 7.31 -21.87 13.32
N SER A 287 8.55 -22.27 13.59
CA SER A 287 8.86 -23.28 14.62
C SER A 287 8.44 -22.85 16.02
N VAL A 288 8.37 -21.54 16.28
CA VAL A 288 7.91 -20.96 17.55
C VAL A 288 6.48 -20.40 17.51
N GLY A 289 5.76 -20.61 16.38
CA GLY A 289 4.33 -20.26 16.23
C GLY A 289 4.05 -18.81 15.91
N VAL A 290 4.99 -18.11 15.27
CA VAL A 290 4.86 -16.73 14.79
C VAL A 290 4.81 -16.72 13.26
N ALA A 291 3.82 -16.02 12.69
CA ALA A 291 3.64 -15.83 11.26
C ALA A 291 4.23 -14.49 10.79
N PHE A 292 4.54 -14.41 9.49
CA PHE A 292 4.98 -13.16 8.86
C PHE A 292 3.91 -12.58 7.93
N LYS A 293 3.73 -11.25 8.02
CA LYS A 293 2.93 -10.47 7.09
C LYS A 293 3.83 -9.52 6.31
N GLY A 294 3.92 -9.74 5.00
CA GLY A 294 4.65 -8.87 4.09
C GLY A 294 3.83 -7.64 3.68
N ASP A 295 4.51 -6.70 3.04
CA ASP A 295 3.90 -5.54 2.40
C ASP A 295 4.27 -5.53 0.91
N ILE A 296 3.24 -5.48 0.05
CA ILE A 296 3.40 -5.55 -1.40
C ILE A 296 3.02 -4.20 -2.00
N PRO A 297 4.01 -3.38 -2.40
CA PRO A 297 3.77 -2.07 -3.01
C PRO A 297 2.87 -2.16 -4.24
N ILE A 298 1.94 -1.21 -4.39
CA ILE A 298 1.18 -1.08 -5.65
C ILE A 298 2.10 -0.60 -6.79
N GLY A 299 3.10 0.21 -6.48
CA GLY A 299 3.98 0.81 -7.46
C GLY A 299 5.19 -0.05 -7.82
N ILE A 300 5.80 0.28 -8.95
CA ILE A 300 7.16 -0.10 -9.34
C ILE A 300 7.92 1.14 -9.76
N SER A 301 9.25 1.11 -9.68
CA SER A 301 10.03 2.20 -10.27
C SER A 301 9.91 2.18 -11.81
N PRO A 302 9.75 3.35 -12.47
CA PRO A 302 9.82 3.41 -13.94
C PRO A 302 11.19 2.99 -14.50
N ASP A 303 12.24 3.04 -13.65
CA ASP A 303 13.61 2.65 -13.98
C ASP A 303 13.96 1.24 -13.46
N SER A 304 12.96 0.45 -13.09
CA SER A 304 13.14 -0.92 -12.58
C SER A 304 13.50 -1.93 -13.68
N VAL A 305 13.95 -3.09 -13.22
CA VAL A 305 14.11 -4.28 -14.08
C VAL A 305 12.77 -4.66 -14.69
N ASP A 306 11.71 -4.65 -13.90
CA ASP A 306 10.35 -5.01 -14.32
C ASP A 306 9.87 -4.13 -15.48
N ALA A 307 10.01 -2.81 -15.33
CA ALA A 307 9.63 -1.86 -16.39
C ALA A 307 10.52 -1.99 -17.66
N SER A 308 11.77 -2.39 -17.50
CA SER A 308 12.71 -2.58 -18.61
C SER A 308 12.51 -3.90 -19.35
N THR A 309 12.12 -4.96 -18.63
CA THR A 309 11.94 -6.30 -19.21
C THR A 309 10.58 -6.42 -19.89
N ASP A 310 9.54 -5.91 -19.26
CA ASP A 310 8.16 -6.05 -19.70
C ASP A 310 7.43 -4.69 -19.80
N PRO A 311 7.96 -3.72 -20.58
CA PRO A 311 7.44 -2.36 -20.66
C PRO A 311 5.98 -2.29 -21.13
N HIS A 312 5.49 -3.29 -21.84
CA HIS A 312 4.12 -3.37 -22.35
C HIS A 312 3.08 -3.60 -21.25
N LEU A 313 3.50 -4.10 -20.06
CA LEU A 313 2.64 -4.28 -18.90
C LEU A 313 2.35 -2.98 -18.16
N PHE A 314 3.06 -1.90 -18.47
CA PHE A 314 3.02 -0.63 -17.73
C PHE A 314 2.72 0.56 -18.63
N ASN A 315 1.96 1.52 -18.13
CA ASN A 315 1.73 2.81 -18.79
C ASN A 315 2.84 3.79 -18.38
N LEU A 316 4.00 3.69 -19.03
CA LEU A 316 5.20 4.47 -18.69
C LEU A 316 5.09 5.98 -18.96
N SER A 317 4.07 6.43 -19.69
CA SER A 317 3.75 7.85 -19.92
C SER A 317 2.84 8.44 -18.82
N ALA A 318 2.32 7.59 -17.95
CA ALA A 318 1.46 7.96 -16.84
C ALA A 318 2.19 7.83 -15.49
N SER A 319 1.68 8.51 -14.47
CA SER A 319 2.12 8.40 -13.09
C SER A 319 0.93 8.11 -12.19
N ALA A 320 1.09 7.17 -11.27
CA ALA A 320 0.13 6.92 -10.21
C ALA A 320 0.27 7.94 -9.07
N GLY A 321 -0.79 8.14 -8.31
CA GLY A 321 -0.80 9.01 -7.15
C GLY A 321 -2.12 8.96 -6.39
N ALA A 322 -2.38 10.00 -5.62
CA ALA A 322 -3.63 10.20 -4.90
C ALA A 322 -4.28 11.54 -5.26
N PRO A 323 -5.63 11.60 -5.28
CA PRO A 323 -6.34 12.86 -5.42
C PRO A 323 -6.07 13.79 -4.22
N PRO A 324 -6.35 15.11 -4.34
CA PRO A 324 -6.35 16.01 -3.20
C PRO A 324 -7.21 15.49 -2.05
N ASP A 325 -6.69 15.60 -0.85
CA ASP A 325 -7.36 15.26 0.40
C ASP A 325 -6.96 16.22 1.53
N ASP A 326 -7.34 15.91 2.76
CA ASP A 326 -7.02 16.73 3.94
C ASP A 326 -5.53 16.73 4.30
N PHE A 327 -4.75 15.76 3.81
CA PHE A 327 -3.31 15.67 4.03
C PHE A 327 -2.50 16.46 2.99
N ASP A 328 -2.97 16.48 1.73
CA ASP A 328 -2.35 17.26 0.66
C ASP A 328 -3.40 17.81 -0.33
N ALA A 329 -3.71 19.09 -0.21
CA ALA A 329 -4.64 19.80 -1.09
C ALA A 329 -4.19 19.85 -2.56
N ARG A 330 -2.93 19.53 -2.86
CA ARG A 330 -2.37 19.44 -4.23
C ARG A 330 -2.52 18.06 -4.84
N GLY A 331 -2.85 17.06 -4.00
CA GLY A 331 -2.78 15.65 -4.36
C GLY A 331 -1.35 15.16 -4.56
N GLN A 332 -1.16 13.87 -4.46
CA GLN A 332 0.16 13.24 -4.48
C GLN A 332 0.50 12.70 -5.86
N ASN A 333 1.75 12.85 -6.27
CA ASN A 333 2.33 12.18 -7.44
C ASN A 333 3.43 11.23 -6.95
N TRP A 334 3.17 9.94 -6.98
CA TRP A 334 4.08 8.91 -6.48
C TRP A 334 5.22 8.57 -7.46
N GLY A 335 5.13 9.03 -8.71
CA GLY A 335 6.16 8.80 -9.73
C GLY A 335 6.15 7.39 -10.34
N PHE A 336 5.28 6.49 -9.91
CA PHE A 336 5.17 5.13 -10.43
C PHE A 336 4.32 5.07 -11.69
N PRO A 337 4.65 4.25 -12.70
CA PRO A 337 3.76 4.00 -13.83
C PRO A 337 2.50 3.26 -13.37
N THR A 338 1.39 3.48 -14.06
CA THR A 338 0.18 2.68 -13.84
C THR A 338 0.24 1.37 -14.65
N TYR A 339 -0.57 0.38 -14.25
CA TYR A 339 -0.62 -0.93 -14.92
C TYR A 339 -1.47 -0.90 -16.19
N ASN A 340 -1.02 -1.60 -17.23
CA ASN A 340 -1.80 -1.87 -18.42
C ASN A 340 -2.64 -3.14 -18.22
N TRP A 341 -3.73 -3.00 -17.46
CA TRP A 341 -4.59 -4.12 -17.10
C TRP A 341 -5.19 -4.86 -18.30
N ASP A 342 -5.39 -4.16 -19.44
CA ASP A 342 -5.91 -4.77 -20.67
C ASP A 342 -4.92 -5.77 -21.25
N VAL A 343 -3.64 -5.47 -21.22
CA VAL A 343 -2.57 -6.38 -21.65
C VAL A 343 -2.39 -7.51 -20.64
N MET A 344 -2.30 -7.19 -19.36
CA MET A 344 -2.15 -8.20 -18.29
C MET A 344 -3.29 -9.21 -18.25
N SER A 345 -4.50 -8.81 -18.64
CA SER A 345 -5.65 -9.73 -18.67
C SER A 345 -5.55 -10.81 -19.76
N GLN A 346 -4.71 -10.62 -20.78
CA GLN A 346 -4.56 -11.54 -21.91
C GLN A 346 -3.85 -12.85 -21.51
N ASP A 347 -3.01 -12.78 -20.48
CA ASP A 347 -2.32 -13.94 -19.91
C ASP A 347 -2.81 -14.30 -18.50
N ASP A 348 -4.03 -13.83 -18.13
CA ASP A 348 -4.61 -14.03 -16.80
C ASP A 348 -3.74 -13.49 -15.67
N TYR A 349 -3.17 -12.31 -15.89
CA TYR A 349 -2.38 -11.55 -14.90
C TYR A 349 -1.14 -12.28 -14.39
N GLN A 350 -0.44 -13.04 -15.22
CA GLN A 350 0.68 -13.90 -14.83
C GLN A 350 1.78 -13.16 -14.05
N TRP A 351 2.12 -11.93 -14.43
CA TRP A 351 3.13 -11.14 -13.73
C TRP A 351 2.77 -10.91 -12.25
N TRP A 352 1.50 -10.55 -11.96
CA TRP A 352 1.02 -10.36 -10.59
C TRP A 352 0.93 -11.67 -9.83
N LYS A 353 0.43 -12.74 -10.45
CA LYS A 353 0.40 -14.07 -9.84
C LYS A 353 1.79 -14.54 -9.46
N PHE A 354 2.75 -14.36 -10.36
CA PHE A 354 4.13 -14.74 -10.09
C PHE A 354 4.72 -13.92 -8.94
N ARG A 355 4.42 -12.62 -8.87
CA ARG A 355 4.83 -11.76 -7.75
C ARG A 355 4.26 -12.27 -6.43
N PHE A 356 2.97 -12.56 -6.34
CA PHE A 356 2.37 -13.10 -5.13
C PHE A 356 2.93 -14.47 -4.76
N THR A 357 3.05 -15.38 -5.72
CA THR A 357 3.63 -16.71 -5.48
C THR A 357 5.06 -16.62 -4.98
N LYS A 358 5.87 -15.70 -5.52
CA LYS A 358 7.25 -15.50 -5.03
C LYS A 358 7.27 -14.96 -3.59
N MET A 359 6.39 -14.04 -3.24
CA MET A 359 6.32 -13.52 -1.86
C MET A 359 5.77 -14.55 -0.87
N ALA A 360 4.95 -15.51 -1.33
CA ALA A 360 4.49 -16.63 -0.52
C ALA A 360 5.62 -17.60 -0.08
N ASP A 361 6.79 -17.50 -0.68
CA ASP A 361 7.99 -18.17 -0.19
C ASP A 361 8.41 -17.71 1.23
N TYR A 362 7.98 -16.51 1.65
CA TYR A 362 8.44 -15.85 2.87
C TYR A 362 7.31 -15.41 3.80
N PHE A 363 6.09 -15.23 3.29
CA PHE A 363 4.99 -14.63 4.04
C PHE A 363 3.76 -15.54 4.12
N ASP A 364 3.07 -15.49 5.26
CA ASP A 364 1.80 -16.17 5.53
C ASP A 364 0.60 -15.27 5.24
N ALA A 365 0.83 -13.97 5.30
CA ALA A 365 -0.14 -12.93 5.00
C ALA A 365 0.55 -11.78 4.26
N TYR A 366 -0.20 -10.97 3.57
CA TYR A 366 0.34 -9.77 2.91
C TYR A 366 -0.63 -8.60 2.98
N ARG A 367 -0.07 -7.40 3.10
CA ARG A 367 -0.77 -6.14 2.86
C ARG A 367 -0.64 -5.80 1.39
N VAL A 368 -1.74 -5.69 0.69
CA VAL A 368 -1.76 -5.03 -0.61
C VAL A 368 -1.77 -3.54 -0.37
N ASP A 369 -0.66 -2.90 -0.66
CA ASP A 369 -0.55 -1.46 -0.65
C ASP A 369 -1.53 -0.86 -1.68
N HIS A 370 -2.29 0.14 -1.26
CA HIS A 370 -3.30 0.81 -2.08
C HIS A 370 -4.20 -0.14 -2.88
N ILE A 371 -4.93 -1.06 -2.20
CA ILE A 371 -5.81 -2.04 -2.87
C ILE A 371 -6.82 -1.38 -3.81
N LEU A 372 -7.16 -0.11 -3.57
CA LEU A 372 -8.02 0.68 -4.44
C LEU A 372 -7.49 0.73 -5.89
N GLY A 373 -6.18 0.57 -6.09
CA GLY A 373 -5.54 0.52 -7.41
C GLY A 373 -6.01 -0.65 -8.28
N PHE A 374 -6.57 -1.72 -7.68
CA PHE A 374 -7.20 -2.82 -8.41
C PHE A 374 -8.63 -2.52 -8.84
N PHE A 375 -9.27 -1.57 -8.22
CA PHE A 375 -10.58 -1.02 -8.63
C PHE A 375 -10.37 0.11 -9.61
N ARG A 376 -9.59 1.09 -9.22
CA ARG A 376 -9.18 2.30 -9.93
C ARG A 376 -7.93 2.89 -9.32
N ILE A 377 -7.12 3.54 -10.13
CA ILE A 377 -5.93 4.28 -9.69
C ILE A 377 -6.09 5.76 -10.05
N TRP A 378 -5.62 6.66 -9.20
CA TRP A 378 -5.45 8.05 -9.57
C TRP A 378 -4.26 8.18 -10.51
N GLN A 379 -4.48 8.72 -11.69
CA GLN A 379 -3.50 8.76 -12.77
C GLN A 379 -3.28 10.18 -13.24
N MET A 380 -2.02 10.54 -13.43
CA MET A 380 -1.57 11.83 -13.95
C MET A 380 -0.69 11.64 -15.14
N ARG A 381 -0.51 12.71 -15.93
CA ARG A 381 0.48 12.75 -17.01
C ARG A 381 1.89 12.84 -16.39
N LYS A 382 2.88 12.31 -17.06
CA LYS A 382 4.29 12.42 -16.64
C LYS A 382 4.79 13.89 -16.60
N SER A 383 4.10 14.78 -17.31
CA SER A 383 4.34 16.23 -17.30
C SER A 383 3.79 16.95 -16.06
N ASP A 384 2.93 16.29 -15.28
CA ASP A 384 2.34 16.88 -14.08
C ASP A 384 3.24 16.64 -12.88
N VAL A 385 3.29 17.62 -11.98
CA VAL A 385 4.03 17.56 -10.70
C VAL A 385 3.05 17.25 -9.58
N TRP A 386 1.90 17.91 -9.56
CA TRP A 386 0.85 17.75 -8.58
C TRP A 386 -0.23 16.76 -9.02
N GLY A 387 -0.86 16.09 -8.06
CA GLY A 387 -1.99 15.21 -8.30
C GLY A 387 -3.29 15.91 -8.72
N LEU A 388 -3.35 17.24 -8.59
CA LEU A 388 -4.59 18.04 -8.74
C LEU A 388 -5.25 17.94 -10.12
N CYS A 389 -4.49 17.68 -11.18
CA CYS A 389 -5.00 17.48 -12.55
C CYS A 389 -4.97 16.00 -13.00
N GLY A 390 -5.02 15.07 -12.04
CA GLY A 390 -5.20 13.67 -12.33
C GLY A 390 -6.67 13.31 -12.62
N HIS A 391 -6.87 12.05 -12.94
CA HIS A 391 -8.17 11.42 -13.10
C HIS A 391 -8.11 9.94 -12.67
N PHE A 392 -9.25 9.33 -12.37
CA PHE A 392 -9.29 7.88 -12.13
C PHE A 392 -9.12 7.07 -13.42
N SER A 393 -8.41 5.97 -13.34
CA SER A 393 -8.24 4.98 -14.41
C SER A 393 -8.45 3.55 -13.83
N PRO A 394 -9.37 2.72 -14.40
CA PRO A 394 -10.27 3.06 -15.50
C PRO A 394 -11.40 4.01 -15.07
N ALA A 395 -11.96 4.73 -16.03
CA ALA A 395 -13.09 5.61 -15.84
C ALA A 395 -13.98 5.68 -17.10
N MET A 396 -15.15 6.31 -16.95
CA MET A 396 -16.09 6.61 -18.03
C MET A 396 -16.15 8.13 -18.26
N PRO A 397 -15.16 8.71 -18.97
CA PRO A 397 -15.13 10.14 -19.26
C PRO A 397 -16.25 10.58 -20.20
N TYR A 398 -16.40 11.88 -20.38
CA TYR A 398 -17.36 12.49 -21.28
C TYR A 398 -16.69 12.91 -22.59
N SER A 399 -17.38 12.74 -23.71
CA SER A 399 -16.97 13.45 -24.92
C SER A 399 -17.43 14.93 -24.85
N LEU A 400 -16.82 15.79 -25.64
CA LEU A 400 -17.25 17.18 -25.76
C LEU A 400 -18.73 17.27 -26.19
N GLN A 401 -19.15 16.36 -27.08
CA GLN A 401 -20.54 16.29 -27.54
C GLN A 401 -21.50 15.87 -26.40
N ASP A 402 -21.09 14.96 -25.52
CA ASP A 402 -21.91 14.60 -24.36
C ASP A 402 -22.14 15.81 -23.46
N LEU A 403 -21.07 16.58 -23.17
CA LEU A 403 -21.17 17.79 -22.35
C LEU A 403 -22.10 18.83 -22.98
N TRP A 404 -22.01 19.07 -24.28
CA TRP A 404 -22.92 19.99 -24.98
C TRP A 404 -24.35 19.48 -24.99
N ASN A 405 -24.59 18.20 -25.18
CA ASN A 405 -25.91 17.59 -25.09
C ASN A 405 -26.53 17.71 -23.70
N MET A 406 -25.71 17.72 -22.66
CA MET A 406 -26.13 17.96 -21.26
C MET A 406 -26.41 19.45 -20.97
N GLY A 407 -26.01 20.36 -21.87
CA GLY A 407 -26.28 21.79 -21.75
C GLY A 407 -25.09 22.65 -21.37
N VAL A 408 -23.87 22.09 -21.36
CA VAL A 408 -22.62 22.89 -21.21
C VAL A 408 -22.45 23.80 -22.40
N LYS A 409 -22.32 25.11 -22.13
CA LYS A 409 -22.22 26.17 -23.19
C LYS A 409 -20.81 26.72 -23.35
N LEU A 410 -19.81 25.95 -22.94
CA LEU A 410 -18.40 26.33 -23.01
C LEU A 410 -17.73 25.64 -24.19
N ASP A 411 -16.77 26.32 -24.80
CA ASP A 411 -15.90 25.74 -25.81
C ASP A 411 -14.83 24.83 -25.19
N GLU A 412 -14.17 24.08 -26.04
CA GLU A 412 -13.15 23.10 -25.64
C GLU A 412 -11.96 23.77 -24.92
N ASP A 413 -11.54 24.94 -25.41
CA ASP A 413 -10.40 25.68 -24.84
C ASP A 413 -10.71 26.15 -23.42
N ARG A 414 -11.90 26.69 -23.21
CA ARG A 414 -12.37 27.11 -21.87
C ARG A 414 -12.46 25.93 -20.89
N LEU A 415 -12.82 24.76 -21.38
CA LEU A 415 -12.92 23.56 -20.54
C LEU A 415 -11.56 23.01 -20.14
N THR A 416 -10.58 22.99 -21.05
CA THR A 416 -9.39 22.13 -20.93
C THR A 416 -8.04 22.84 -20.89
N LYS A 417 -7.98 24.14 -21.22
CA LYS A 417 -6.75 24.93 -21.14
C LYS A 417 -6.73 25.77 -19.86
N PRO A 418 -5.53 26.04 -19.30
CA PRO A 418 -5.41 26.93 -18.15
C PRO A 418 -6.05 28.28 -18.42
N TYR A 419 -6.99 28.66 -17.56
CA TYR A 419 -7.73 29.92 -17.67
C TYR A 419 -7.14 30.96 -16.75
N ILE A 420 -6.19 31.73 -17.27
CA ILE A 420 -5.39 32.67 -16.50
C ILE A 420 -5.86 34.09 -16.79
N ARG A 421 -6.47 34.74 -15.79
CA ARG A 421 -7.01 36.10 -15.91
C ARG A 421 -6.21 37.09 -15.05
N ALA A 422 -6.10 38.31 -15.53
CA ALA A 422 -5.38 39.39 -14.82
C ALA A 422 -5.90 39.64 -13.40
N ASN A 423 -7.21 39.53 -13.18
CA ASN A 423 -7.86 39.83 -11.91
C ASN A 423 -7.48 38.87 -10.76
N PHE A 424 -7.15 37.61 -11.03
CA PHE A 424 -6.79 36.66 -9.96
C PHE A 424 -5.29 36.37 -9.86
N LEU A 425 -4.46 36.90 -10.75
CA LEU A 425 -3.00 36.78 -10.60
C LEU A 425 -2.52 37.47 -9.31
N GLY A 426 -3.19 38.56 -8.91
CA GLY A 426 -2.92 39.27 -7.66
C GLY A 426 -3.12 38.42 -6.42
N ASP A 427 -4.21 37.61 -6.41
CA ASP A 427 -4.53 36.69 -5.31
C ASP A 427 -3.52 35.53 -5.22
N THR A 428 -3.00 35.09 -6.38
CA THR A 428 -2.03 34.00 -6.46
C THR A 428 -0.60 34.43 -6.09
N PHE A 429 -0.16 35.61 -6.56
CA PHE A 429 1.26 36.01 -6.45
C PHE A 429 1.51 37.21 -5.52
N GLY A 430 0.47 37.92 -5.10
CA GLY A 430 0.61 39.09 -4.23
C GLY A 430 1.55 40.16 -4.82
N TYR A 431 2.61 40.48 -4.10
CA TYR A 431 3.61 41.47 -4.54
C TYR A 431 4.41 41.06 -5.78
N ASP A 432 4.52 39.77 -6.07
CA ASP A 432 5.27 39.22 -7.21
C ASP A 432 4.47 39.27 -8.53
N THR A 433 3.19 39.70 -8.51
CA THR A 433 2.28 39.64 -9.65
C THR A 433 2.83 40.28 -10.92
N GLU A 434 3.31 41.52 -10.84
CA GLU A 434 3.84 42.24 -12.04
C GLU A 434 5.14 41.58 -12.54
N TYR A 435 5.96 41.07 -11.61
CA TYR A 435 7.16 40.34 -11.98
C TYR A 435 6.83 39.08 -12.75
N VAL A 436 5.84 38.31 -12.30
CA VAL A 436 5.37 37.06 -12.95
C VAL A 436 4.79 37.36 -14.33
N LYS A 437 3.92 38.37 -14.47
CA LYS A 437 3.36 38.78 -15.77
C LYS A 437 4.43 39.08 -16.81
N ASN A 438 5.51 39.75 -16.40
CA ASN A 438 6.55 40.23 -17.31
C ASN A 438 7.61 39.17 -17.65
N ASN A 439 7.82 38.17 -16.80
CA ASN A 439 8.92 37.20 -16.95
C ASN A 439 8.49 35.77 -17.27
N PHE A 440 7.29 35.37 -16.88
CA PHE A 440 6.85 33.96 -16.96
C PHE A 440 5.57 33.74 -17.77
N LEU A 441 4.82 34.81 -18.05
CA LEU A 441 3.57 34.74 -18.81
C LEU A 441 3.61 35.69 -20.00
N HIS A 442 2.74 35.46 -20.99
CA HIS A 442 2.52 36.40 -22.07
C HIS A 442 1.02 36.65 -22.26
N THR A 443 0.68 37.78 -22.84
CA THR A 443 -0.69 38.21 -23.12
C THR A 443 -0.77 38.96 -24.44
N ASN A 444 -1.93 38.87 -25.11
CA ASN A 444 -2.20 39.65 -26.31
C ASN A 444 -3.09 40.87 -26.05
N ASP A 445 -3.85 40.86 -24.94
CA ASP A 445 -4.88 41.84 -24.63
C ASP A 445 -4.77 42.46 -23.24
N GLY A 446 -3.79 41.99 -22.42
CA GLY A 446 -3.62 42.40 -21.02
C GLY A 446 -4.62 41.82 -20.03
N TYR A 447 -5.57 40.99 -20.49
CA TYR A 447 -6.63 40.37 -19.67
C TYR A 447 -6.46 38.87 -19.52
N ILE A 448 -6.08 38.18 -20.60
CA ILE A 448 -5.85 36.73 -20.63
C ILE A 448 -4.37 36.47 -20.80
N TYR A 449 -3.85 35.62 -19.97
CA TYR A 449 -2.43 35.24 -19.97
C TYR A 449 -2.24 33.77 -20.36
N PHE A 450 -1.08 33.48 -20.93
CA PHE A 450 -0.69 32.16 -21.43
C PHE A 450 0.72 31.83 -20.98
N PHE A 451 1.02 30.54 -20.86
CA PHE A 451 2.38 30.09 -20.65
C PHE A 451 3.18 30.12 -21.97
N PRO A 452 4.45 30.56 -21.96
CA PRO A 452 5.37 30.34 -23.07
C PRO A 452 5.71 28.85 -23.20
N GLU A 453 6.12 28.41 -24.38
CA GLU A 453 6.38 27.00 -24.70
C GLU A 453 7.37 26.31 -23.74
N HIS A 454 8.37 27.02 -23.23
CA HIS A 454 9.35 26.48 -22.28
C HIS A 454 8.82 26.31 -20.87
N LEU A 455 7.60 26.82 -20.55
CA LEU A 455 6.90 26.68 -19.27
C LEU A 455 5.48 26.10 -19.41
N ASP A 456 5.13 25.51 -20.55
CA ASP A 456 3.78 25.06 -20.90
C ASP A 456 3.30 23.79 -20.15
N THR A 457 4.13 23.23 -19.28
CA THR A 457 3.79 22.10 -18.39
C THR A 457 4.36 22.31 -16.99
N GLN A 458 3.73 21.74 -15.97
CA GLN A 458 4.23 21.80 -14.60
C GLN A 458 5.68 21.30 -14.48
N ARG A 459 6.03 20.22 -15.17
CA ARG A 459 7.39 19.66 -15.14
C ARG A 459 8.43 20.63 -15.74
N LYS A 460 8.10 21.34 -16.81
CA LYS A 460 8.97 22.35 -17.38
C LYS A 460 9.17 23.54 -16.41
N VAL A 461 8.08 23.98 -15.75
CA VAL A 461 8.18 25.02 -14.70
C VAL A 461 9.09 24.55 -13.57
N GLN A 462 8.88 23.35 -13.04
CA GLN A 462 9.72 22.78 -11.98
C GLN A 462 11.19 22.70 -12.41
N GLN A 463 11.48 22.17 -13.61
CA GLN A 463 12.84 22.03 -14.13
C GLN A 463 13.51 23.39 -14.34
N PHE A 464 12.76 24.41 -14.77
CA PHE A 464 13.27 25.78 -14.91
C PHE A 464 13.82 26.30 -13.58
N PHE A 465 13.06 26.15 -12.47
CA PHE A 465 13.49 26.65 -11.16
C PHE A 465 14.45 25.70 -10.41
N LEU A 466 14.55 24.44 -10.81
CA LEU A 466 15.60 23.53 -10.33
C LEU A 466 16.98 23.82 -10.94
N ASN A 467 17.02 24.51 -12.09
CA ASN A 467 18.28 24.95 -12.68
C ASN A 467 18.87 26.11 -11.83
N PRO A 468 20.11 25.96 -11.28
CA PRO A 468 20.70 26.96 -10.38
C PRO A 468 20.88 28.33 -11.03
N GLU A 469 21.18 28.38 -12.32
CA GLU A 469 21.39 29.64 -13.06
C GLU A 469 20.07 30.42 -13.20
N ASN A 470 18.99 29.71 -13.58
CA ASN A 470 17.66 30.32 -13.65
C ASN A 470 17.18 30.78 -12.27
N ARG A 471 17.36 29.95 -11.23
CA ARG A 471 16.98 30.31 -9.88
C ARG A 471 17.72 31.58 -9.41
N ALA A 472 19.04 31.65 -9.59
CA ALA A 472 19.86 32.79 -9.20
C ALA A 472 19.50 34.06 -9.98
N ALA A 473 19.06 33.96 -11.24
CA ALA A 473 18.62 35.10 -12.03
C ALA A 473 17.34 35.79 -11.50
N HIS A 474 16.51 35.05 -10.75
CA HIS A 474 15.20 35.53 -10.32
C HIS A 474 15.07 35.72 -8.80
N GLU A 475 15.87 35.06 -7.96
CA GLU A 475 15.73 35.03 -6.49
C GLU A 475 15.83 36.39 -5.78
N ASN A 476 16.53 37.35 -6.36
CA ASN A 476 16.63 38.67 -5.80
C ASN A 476 15.45 39.58 -6.18
N ASN A 477 14.58 39.18 -7.09
CA ASN A 477 13.51 39.97 -7.64
C ASN A 477 12.11 39.52 -7.23
N CYS A 478 11.96 38.29 -6.72
CA CYS A 478 10.70 37.73 -6.31
C CYS A 478 10.90 36.62 -5.26
N ASN A 479 9.83 36.23 -4.58
CA ASN A 479 9.82 35.04 -3.77
C ASN A 479 9.70 33.81 -4.70
N ILE A 480 10.83 33.16 -4.96
CA ILE A 480 10.93 32.00 -5.89
C ILE A 480 9.94 30.89 -5.57
N ASP A 481 9.79 30.55 -4.29
CA ASP A 481 8.93 29.42 -3.90
C ASP A 481 7.45 29.78 -4.06
N ASN A 482 7.06 31.03 -3.80
CA ASN A 482 5.73 31.53 -4.10
C ASN A 482 5.47 31.54 -5.61
N VAL A 483 6.42 32.02 -6.41
CA VAL A 483 6.30 32.07 -7.88
C VAL A 483 6.23 30.65 -8.46
N LEU A 484 7.09 29.73 -8.05
CA LEU A 484 7.06 28.33 -8.47
C LEU A 484 5.70 27.70 -8.18
N ASN A 485 5.24 27.75 -6.93
CA ASN A 485 3.96 27.17 -6.53
C ASN A 485 2.77 27.82 -7.26
N GLY A 486 2.77 29.14 -7.42
CA GLY A 486 1.73 29.85 -8.15
C GLY A 486 1.68 29.44 -9.64
N LEU A 487 2.83 29.34 -10.32
CA LEU A 487 2.88 28.89 -11.71
C LEU A 487 2.41 27.41 -11.86
N LEU A 488 2.81 26.53 -10.92
CA LEU A 488 2.29 25.15 -10.89
C LEU A 488 0.77 25.13 -10.71
N TYR A 489 0.23 25.98 -9.83
CA TYR A 489 -1.21 26.10 -9.61
C TYR A 489 -1.95 26.59 -10.85
N LEU A 490 -1.43 27.59 -11.55
CA LEU A 490 -2.06 28.12 -12.78
C LEU A 490 -2.26 27.04 -13.87
N HIS A 491 -1.38 26.05 -13.94
CA HIS A 491 -1.60 24.90 -14.82
C HIS A 491 -2.83 24.08 -14.47
N CYS A 492 -3.29 24.17 -13.23
CA CYS A 492 -4.47 23.48 -12.75
C CYS A 492 -5.78 24.28 -12.88
N GLU A 493 -5.74 25.51 -13.42
CA GLU A 493 -6.92 26.35 -13.67
C GLU A 493 -7.72 25.91 -14.91
N VAL A 494 -8.09 24.61 -14.92
CA VAL A 494 -8.92 23.96 -15.93
C VAL A 494 -10.21 23.45 -15.29
N LEU A 495 -11.28 23.29 -16.08
CA LEU A 495 -12.53 22.68 -15.64
C LEU A 495 -12.55 21.16 -15.85
N PHE A 496 -11.88 20.70 -16.92
CA PHE A 496 -11.77 19.30 -17.28
C PHE A 496 -10.32 18.94 -17.63
N VAL A 497 -9.96 17.72 -17.35
CA VAL A 497 -8.66 17.11 -17.70
C VAL A 497 -8.89 16.15 -18.87
N ARG A 498 -8.01 16.16 -19.86
CA ARG A 498 -8.07 15.25 -21.00
C ARG A 498 -7.62 13.85 -20.61
N ASP A 499 -8.37 12.85 -21.09
CA ASP A 499 -7.94 11.45 -20.99
C ASP A 499 -6.61 11.22 -21.73
N GLN A 500 -5.70 10.47 -21.12
CA GLN A 500 -4.37 10.26 -21.70
C GLN A 500 -4.36 9.28 -22.88
N LYS A 501 -5.25 8.28 -22.86
CA LYS A 501 -5.37 7.29 -23.93
C LYS A 501 -6.20 7.82 -25.10
N ASN A 502 -7.21 8.63 -24.81
CA ASN A 502 -8.09 9.24 -25.79
C ASN A 502 -8.32 10.74 -25.48
N PRO A 503 -7.48 11.64 -26.00
CA PRO A 503 -7.55 13.08 -25.71
C PRO A 503 -8.86 13.78 -26.09
N SER A 504 -9.74 13.13 -26.88
CA SER A 504 -11.09 13.64 -27.17
C SER A 504 -12.08 13.44 -26.02
N MET A 505 -11.70 12.66 -24.98
CA MET A 505 -12.50 12.39 -23.80
C MET A 505 -12.03 13.25 -22.63
N LEU A 506 -12.98 13.66 -21.78
CA LEU A 506 -12.77 14.67 -20.75
C LEU A 506 -13.22 14.16 -19.38
N HIS A 507 -12.41 14.39 -18.36
CA HIS A 507 -12.69 14.11 -16.96
C HIS A 507 -12.91 15.41 -16.20
N PRO A 508 -13.95 15.58 -15.38
CA PRO A 508 -14.08 16.74 -14.51
C PRO A 508 -12.85 16.86 -13.58
N ARG A 509 -12.36 18.10 -13.38
CA ARG A 509 -11.30 18.35 -12.38
C ARG A 509 -11.85 18.07 -10.98
N ILE A 510 -11.14 17.31 -10.15
CA ILE A 510 -11.63 16.90 -8.83
C ILE A 510 -11.92 18.10 -7.90
N ALA A 511 -11.00 19.05 -7.80
CA ALA A 511 -11.18 20.27 -7.02
C ALA A 511 -11.83 21.41 -7.85
N LEU A 512 -12.87 21.09 -8.62
CA LEU A 512 -13.55 22.00 -9.54
C LEU A 512 -13.99 23.31 -8.86
N TYR A 513 -14.62 23.19 -7.69
CA TYR A 513 -15.20 24.32 -6.96
C TYR A 513 -14.19 25.35 -6.47
N GLN A 514 -12.92 24.97 -6.34
CA GLN A 514 -11.83 25.82 -5.86
C GLN A 514 -11.21 26.66 -6.98
N SER A 515 -11.48 26.33 -8.27
CA SER A 515 -10.85 27.04 -9.38
C SER A 515 -11.53 28.40 -9.64
N HIS A 516 -10.73 29.42 -9.93
CA HIS A 516 -11.23 30.72 -10.40
C HIS A 516 -12.02 30.56 -11.70
N ASN A 517 -11.58 29.62 -12.56
CA ASN A 517 -12.26 29.26 -13.78
C ASN A 517 -13.73 28.91 -13.56
N TYR A 518 -14.03 28.06 -12.54
CA TYR A 518 -15.39 27.71 -12.16
C TYR A 518 -16.15 28.86 -11.53
N GLN A 519 -15.51 29.62 -10.65
CA GLN A 519 -16.14 30.70 -9.90
C GLN A 519 -16.63 31.85 -10.81
N GLU A 520 -15.96 32.07 -11.94
CA GLU A 520 -16.36 33.10 -12.92
C GLU A 520 -17.50 32.67 -13.85
N LEU A 521 -17.98 31.41 -13.77
CA LEU A 521 -19.09 30.95 -14.59
C LEU A 521 -20.43 31.52 -14.09
N TYR A 522 -21.41 31.63 -14.99
CA TYR A 522 -22.78 31.91 -14.63
C TYR A 522 -23.37 30.79 -13.76
N ALA A 523 -24.34 31.16 -12.91
CA ALA A 523 -24.89 30.24 -11.91
C ALA A 523 -25.49 28.95 -12.51
N ASP A 524 -26.16 29.05 -13.68
CA ASP A 524 -26.68 27.87 -14.38
C ASP A 524 -25.60 26.90 -14.82
N GLN A 525 -24.48 27.42 -15.33
CA GLN A 525 -23.36 26.59 -15.75
C GLN A 525 -22.57 26.01 -14.54
N ARG A 526 -22.42 26.79 -13.47
CA ARG A 526 -21.84 26.27 -12.22
C ARG A 526 -22.63 25.10 -11.65
N GLN A 527 -23.98 25.24 -11.57
CA GLN A 527 -24.81 24.15 -11.08
C GLN A 527 -24.73 22.92 -11.98
N LEU A 528 -24.79 23.09 -13.29
CA LEU A 528 -24.67 21.97 -14.23
C LEU A 528 -23.31 21.24 -14.11
N LEU A 529 -22.22 21.98 -14.00
CA LEU A 529 -20.89 21.38 -13.83
C LEU A 529 -20.75 20.72 -12.44
N ALA A 530 -21.40 21.25 -11.41
CA ALA A 530 -21.47 20.62 -10.09
C ALA A 530 -22.22 19.27 -10.14
N ASP A 531 -23.33 19.21 -10.88
CA ASP A 531 -24.09 17.96 -11.04
C ASP A 531 -23.28 16.91 -11.84
N ILE A 532 -22.59 17.31 -12.91
CA ILE A 532 -21.69 16.45 -13.69
C ILE A 532 -20.53 15.95 -12.82
N HIS A 533 -19.94 16.81 -12.01
CA HIS A 533 -18.86 16.47 -11.09
C HIS A 533 -19.31 15.44 -10.05
N ASN A 534 -20.48 15.68 -9.42
CA ASN A 534 -21.05 14.80 -8.42
C ASN A 534 -21.37 13.41 -9.01
N ASP A 535 -22.03 13.37 -10.19
CA ASP A 535 -22.28 12.11 -10.89
C ASP A 535 -20.98 11.36 -11.17
N TYR A 536 -19.97 12.06 -11.71
CA TYR A 536 -18.70 11.46 -12.11
C TYR A 536 -17.95 10.85 -10.92
N PHE A 537 -17.77 11.55 -9.80
CA PHE A 537 -16.95 11.10 -8.70
C PHE A 537 -17.65 10.14 -7.74
N TYR A 538 -18.96 10.21 -7.59
CA TYR A 538 -19.67 9.51 -6.52
C TYR A 538 -20.73 8.49 -6.99
N HIS A 539 -21.16 8.52 -8.27
CA HIS A 539 -22.25 7.67 -8.72
C HIS A 539 -21.92 6.84 -9.96
N ARG A 540 -21.46 7.47 -11.02
CA ARG A 540 -21.32 6.92 -12.37
C ARG A 540 -20.50 5.63 -12.44
N HIS A 541 -19.48 5.49 -11.63
CA HIS A 541 -18.46 4.45 -11.76
C HIS A 541 -18.63 3.25 -10.82
N THR A 542 -19.58 3.27 -9.89
CA THR A 542 -19.68 2.26 -8.83
C THR A 542 -19.71 0.83 -9.37
N SER A 543 -20.62 0.52 -10.30
CA SER A 543 -20.73 -0.80 -10.91
C SER A 543 -19.52 -1.12 -11.79
N PHE A 544 -19.03 -0.13 -12.54
CA PHE A 544 -17.88 -0.27 -13.42
C PHE A 544 -16.59 -0.62 -12.65
N TRP A 545 -16.31 0.07 -11.54
CA TRP A 545 -15.14 -0.23 -10.70
C TRP A 545 -15.29 -1.57 -9.97
N ARG A 546 -16.49 -1.92 -9.54
CA ARG A 546 -16.78 -3.25 -8.98
C ARG A 546 -16.45 -4.35 -9.98
N GLU A 547 -16.90 -4.24 -11.21
CA GLU A 547 -16.60 -5.20 -12.28
C GLU A 547 -15.11 -5.24 -12.60
N SER A 548 -14.45 -4.08 -12.65
CA SER A 548 -13.00 -3.95 -12.86
C SER A 548 -12.19 -4.70 -11.80
N ALA A 549 -12.58 -4.60 -10.54
CA ALA A 549 -11.93 -5.32 -9.45
C ALA A 549 -12.17 -6.83 -9.52
N LEU A 550 -13.42 -7.24 -9.74
CA LEU A 550 -13.81 -8.65 -9.82
C LEU A 550 -13.24 -9.40 -11.04
N LYS A 551 -12.76 -8.70 -12.05
CA LYS A 551 -12.00 -9.33 -13.15
C LYS A 551 -10.59 -9.75 -12.74
N LYS A 552 -10.01 -9.09 -11.72
CA LYS A 552 -8.59 -9.25 -11.32
C LYS A 552 -8.45 -9.97 -9.98
N LEU A 553 -9.06 -9.42 -8.93
CA LEU A 553 -8.81 -9.83 -7.55
C LEU A 553 -9.08 -11.31 -7.28
N PRO A 554 -10.15 -11.97 -7.78
CA PRO A 554 -10.40 -13.37 -7.50
C PRO A 554 -9.25 -14.28 -7.95
N THR A 555 -8.78 -14.11 -9.19
CA THR A 555 -7.69 -14.94 -9.74
C THR A 555 -6.34 -14.63 -9.08
N LEU A 556 -6.11 -13.38 -8.68
CA LEU A 556 -4.89 -12.99 -8.00
C LEU A 556 -4.81 -13.54 -6.58
N ILE A 557 -5.89 -13.41 -5.80
CA ILE A 557 -5.96 -13.95 -4.44
C ILE A 557 -5.85 -15.47 -4.43
N ALA A 558 -6.50 -16.14 -5.39
CA ALA A 558 -6.45 -17.59 -5.52
C ALA A 558 -5.07 -18.13 -5.95
N SER A 559 -4.13 -17.28 -6.33
CA SER A 559 -2.77 -17.70 -6.73
C SER A 559 -1.89 -18.16 -5.57
N THR A 560 -2.26 -17.85 -4.32
CA THR A 560 -1.52 -18.22 -3.11
C THR A 560 -2.46 -18.53 -1.95
N ASP A 561 -1.94 -19.23 -0.94
CA ASP A 561 -2.65 -19.49 0.32
C ASP A 561 -2.42 -18.38 1.38
N MET A 562 -1.69 -17.32 1.04
CA MET A 562 -1.46 -16.18 1.95
C MET A 562 -2.76 -15.44 2.27
N LEU A 563 -2.93 -15.05 3.54
CA LEU A 563 -4.05 -14.19 3.96
C LEU A 563 -3.91 -12.79 3.35
N CYS A 564 -4.89 -12.40 2.52
CA CYS A 564 -4.89 -11.08 1.88
C CYS A 564 -5.46 -10.02 2.82
N CYS A 565 -4.72 -8.92 3.01
CA CYS A 565 -5.14 -7.72 3.72
C CYS A 565 -5.01 -6.53 2.77
N GLY A 566 -6.07 -5.74 2.59
CA GLY A 566 -6.04 -4.54 1.75
C GLY A 566 -5.75 -3.29 2.56
N GLU A 567 -4.92 -2.41 2.03
CA GLU A 567 -4.88 -1.03 2.51
C GLU A 567 -5.92 -0.24 1.71
N ASP A 568 -7.07 0.01 2.34
CA ASP A 568 -8.26 0.61 1.76
C ASP A 568 -8.55 2.00 2.34
N LEU A 569 -7.52 2.86 2.33
CA LEU A 569 -7.58 4.22 2.85
C LEU A 569 -7.80 5.27 1.73
N GLY A 570 -8.24 6.47 2.12
CA GLY A 570 -8.47 7.60 1.24
C GLY A 570 -9.89 7.67 0.69
N MET A 571 -10.08 8.13 -0.54
CA MET A 571 -11.39 8.25 -1.19
C MET A 571 -11.90 6.87 -1.62
N VAL A 572 -12.56 6.14 -0.72
CA VAL A 572 -13.00 4.75 -0.93
C VAL A 572 -14.33 4.69 -1.69
N PRO A 573 -14.40 4.07 -2.89
CA PRO A 573 -15.68 3.84 -3.58
C PRO A 573 -16.61 2.92 -2.78
N SER A 574 -17.91 3.18 -2.86
CA SER A 574 -18.92 2.42 -2.11
C SER A 574 -18.96 0.92 -2.41
N CYS A 575 -18.43 0.48 -3.55
CA CYS A 575 -18.34 -0.94 -3.93
C CYS A 575 -17.15 -1.69 -3.27
N VAL A 576 -16.18 -0.99 -2.69
CA VAL A 576 -14.95 -1.61 -2.16
C VAL A 576 -15.23 -2.51 -0.96
N PRO A 577 -15.96 -2.08 0.09
CA PRO A 577 -16.26 -2.94 1.23
C PRO A 577 -16.99 -4.24 0.83
N ASP A 578 -17.93 -4.16 -0.09
CA ASP A 578 -18.68 -5.33 -0.58
C ASP A 578 -17.77 -6.33 -1.29
N VAL A 579 -16.89 -5.86 -2.17
CA VAL A 579 -15.94 -6.72 -2.90
C VAL A 579 -14.92 -7.33 -1.94
N MET A 580 -14.38 -6.54 -1.02
CA MET A 580 -13.43 -7.05 -0.02
C MET A 580 -14.08 -8.11 0.87
N ASN A 581 -15.30 -7.86 1.34
CA ASN A 581 -16.05 -8.85 2.13
C ASN A 581 -16.36 -10.12 1.31
N GLN A 582 -16.81 -9.97 0.05
CA GLN A 582 -17.07 -11.10 -0.85
C GLN A 582 -15.84 -11.97 -1.04
N LEU A 583 -14.66 -11.36 -1.16
CA LEU A 583 -13.38 -12.04 -1.40
C LEU A 583 -12.63 -12.38 -0.10
N GLN A 584 -13.19 -12.05 1.07
CA GLN A 584 -12.59 -12.22 2.39
C GLN A 584 -11.22 -11.54 2.53
N ILE A 585 -11.06 -10.40 1.88
CA ILE A 585 -9.90 -9.53 2.06
C ILE A 585 -10.10 -8.74 3.34
N LEU A 586 -9.12 -8.78 4.25
CA LEU A 586 -9.16 -8.01 5.48
C LEU A 586 -9.00 -6.52 5.18
N SER A 587 -9.93 -5.71 5.70
CA SER A 587 -9.81 -4.25 5.63
C SER A 587 -8.80 -3.72 6.64
N LEU A 588 -8.34 -2.48 6.46
CA LEU A 588 -7.49 -1.78 7.41
C LEU A 588 -8.33 -0.77 8.20
N GLU A 589 -8.39 -0.93 9.53
CA GLU A 589 -9.16 -0.05 10.41
C GLU A 589 -8.22 0.75 11.31
N ILE A 590 -8.24 2.07 11.15
CA ILE A 590 -7.38 3.01 11.89
C ILE A 590 -8.25 3.97 12.70
N GLN A 591 -8.09 3.98 14.02
CA GLN A 591 -8.89 4.81 14.93
C GLN A 591 -8.81 6.30 14.58
N ARG A 592 -7.64 6.79 14.25
CA ARG A 592 -7.35 8.19 13.96
C ARG A 592 -7.67 8.63 12.52
N MET A 593 -8.06 7.69 11.66
CA MET A 593 -8.38 7.91 10.25
C MET A 593 -9.64 7.13 9.88
N PRO A 594 -10.82 7.59 10.33
CA PRO A 594 -12.07 6.91 10.07
C PRO A 594 -12.39 6.89 8.56
N LYS A 595 -13.00 5.81 8.10
CA LYS A 595 -13.51 5.70 6.72
C LYS A 595 -14.82 6.47 6.51
N ASP A 596 -15.55 6.70 7.60
CA ASP A 596 -16.75 7.55 7.61
C ASP A 596 -16.32 9.01 7.84
N PRO A 597 -16.47 9.90 6.84
CA PRO A 597 -16.05 11.30 6.97
C PRO A 597 -16.94 12.12 7.92
N THR A 598 -18.05 11.56 8.41
CA THR A 598 -18.96 12.24 9.34
C THR A 598 -18.52 12.16 10.79
N VAL A 599 -17.56 11.26 11.11
CA VAL A 599 -17.02 11.06 12.45
C VAL A 599 -15.54 11.49 12.52
N ALA A 600 -15.14 12.06 13.65
CA ALA A 600 -13.75 12.49 13.84
C ALA A 600 -12.79 11.31 14.11
N PHE A 601 -13.29 10.26 14.73
CA PHE A 601 -12.52 9.06 15.09
C PHE A 601 -13.35 7.81 14.90
N ALA A 602 -12.73 6.73 14.41
CA ALA A 602 -13.32 5.41 14.43
C ALA A 602 -13.18 4.79 15.84
N HIS A 603 -14.19 4.07 16.29
CA HIS A 603 -14.04 3.33 17.55
C HIS A 603 -13.60 1.89 17.24
N PRO A 604 -12.52 1.37 17.87
CA PRO A 604 -12.05 0.02 17.58
C PRO A 604 -13.09 -1.09 17.82
N ALA A 605 -14.08 -0.86 18.69
CA ALA A 605 -15.16 -1.81 18.92
C ALA A 605 -16.12 -1.97 17.73
N ASP A 606 -16.13 -1.02 16.80
CA ASP A 606 -16.98 -1.05 15.59
C ASP A 606 -16.26 -1.70 14.39
N ALA A 607 -14.99 -2.07 14.56
CA ALA A 607 -14.22 -2.71 13.51
C ALA A 607 -14.86 -4.04 13.06
N PRO A 608 -14.97 -4.31 11.75
CA PRO A 608 -15.48 -5.60 11.29
C PRO A 608 -14.52 -6.74 11.65
N TYR A 609 -15.04 -7.96 11.79
CA TYR A 609 -14.17 -9.11 12.08
C TYR A 609 -13.09 -9.32 11.00
N HIS A 610 -13.46 -9.24 9.73
CA HIS A 610 -12.49 -9.36 8.63
C HIS A 610 -11.68 -8.06 8.47
N SER A 611 -10.89 -7.73 9.48
CA SER A 611 -10.04 -6.54 9.45
C SER A 611 -8.73 -6.74 10.22
N VAL A 612 -7.80 -5.83 9.91
CA VAL A 612 -6.62 -5.52 10.71
C VAL A 612 -6.86 -4.17 11.35
N CYS A 613 -7.01 -4.14 12.67
CA CYS A 613 -7.18 -2.91 13.44
C CYS A 613 -5.83 -2.44 13.98
N THR A 614 -5.54 -1.15 13.84
CA THR A 614 -4.27 -0.55 14.25
C THR A 614 -4.44 0.89 14.72
N ILE A 615 -3.51 1.36 15.56
CA ILE A 615 -3.47 2.76 16.02
C ILE A 615 -3.02 3.69 14.90
N GLY A 616 -2.08 3.26 14.09
CA GLY A 616 -1.53 4.02 12.96
C GLY A 616 -0.67 3.17 12.04
N THR A 617 -0.16 3.77 10.99
CA THR A 617 0.76 3.16 10.02
C THR A 617 2.10 3.91 10.02
N HIS A 618 3.06 3.39 9.27
CA HIS A 618 4.36 4.05 9.04
C HIS A 618 4.26 5.43 8.36
N ASP A 619 3.12 5.73 7.69
CA ASP A 619 2.86 7.02 7.03
C ASP A 619 2.31 8.08 7.98
N MET A 620 1.92 7.69 9.18
CA MET A 620 1.36 8.57 10.21
C MET A 620 2.37 8.81 11.33
N ASN A 621 2.19 9.88 12.09
CA ASN A 621 2.94 10.03 13.33
C ASN A 621 2.63 8.87 14.30
N PRO A 622 3.65 8.31 15.00
CA PRO A 622 3.42 7.46 16.16
C PRO A 622 2.44 8.12 17.12
N VAL A 623 1.70 7.32 17.90
CA VAL A 623 0.58 7.84 18.70
C VAL A 623 0.99 8.97 19.65
N ARG A 624 2.21 8.92 20.19
CA ARG A 624 2.74 9.96 21.10
C ARG A 624 2.99 11.29 20.37
N ALA A 625 3.61 11.26 19.20
CA ALA A 625 3.85 12.46 18.40
C ALA A 625 2.54 13.07 17.87
N TRP A 626 1.59 12.20 17.46
CA TRP A 626 0.25 12.63 17.06
C TRP A 626 -0.49 13.34 18.19
N TRP A 627 -0.32 12.94 19.44
CA TRP A 627 -0.98 13.55 20.60
C TRP A 627 -0.68 15.06 20.73
N GLU A 628 0.44 15.51 20.20
CA GLU A 628 0.92 16.90 20.27
C GLU A 628 0.63 17.72 19.00
N GLU A 629 0.21 17.07 17.90
CA GLU A 629 0.00 17.75 16.62
C GLU A 629 -1.10 18.82 16.69
N ASP A 630 -2.24 18.48 17.24
CA ASP A 630 -3.41 19.38 17.36
C ASP A 630 -4.11 19.18 18.71
N ARG A 631 -3.99 20.19 19.56
CA ARG A 631 -4.58 20.18 20.89
C ARG A 631 -6.10 20.12 20.90
N GLN A 632 -6.78 20.64 19.89
CA GLN A 632 -8.24 20.57 19.80
C GLN A 632 -8.68 19.15 19.47
N VAL A 633 -7.98 18.50 18.54
CA VAL A 633 -8.22 17.11 18.15
C VAL A 633 -7.95 16.16 19.32
N THR A 634 -6.83 16.31 20.01
CA THR A 634 -6.48 15.43 21.15
C THR A 634 -7.36 15.67 22.35
N GLN A 635 -7.79 16.91 22.64
CA GLN A 635 -8.77 17.20 23.69
C GLN A 635 -10.13 16.52 23.37
N LYS A 636 -10.55 16.59 22.09
CA LYS A 636 -11.77 15.92 21.64
C LYS A 636 -11.66 14.40 21.79
N PHE A 637 -10.53 13.82 21.41
CA PHE A 637 -10.25 12.39 21.58
C PHE A 637 -10.30 11.98 23.05
N TYR A 638 -9.66 12.75 23.93
CA TYR A 638 -9.65 12.54 25.39
C TYR A 638 -11.06 12.51 25.98
N ASN A 639 -11.92 13.42 25.55
CA ASN A 639 -13.30 13.48 26.04
C ASN A 639 -14.22 12.42 25.39
N GLU A 640 -14.19 12.28 24.07
CA GLU A 640 -15.17 11.46 23.33
C GLU A 640 -14.77 9.99 23.24
N GLN A 641 -13.49 9.68 22.97
CA GLN A 641 -13.03 8.30 22.79
C GLN A 641 -12.61 7.63 24.10
N MET A 642 -12.08 8.39 25.03
CA MET A 642 -11.66 7.86 26.33
C MET A 642 -12.74 8.05 27.42
N GLY A 643 -13.69 8.97 27.22
CA GLY A 643 -14.70 9.32 28.23
C GLY A 643 -14.11 10.05 29.44
N TRP A 644 -12.94 10.64 29.31
CA TRP A 644 -12.25 11.32 30.41
C TRP A 644 -12.56 12.82 30.39
N TRP A 645 -12.64 13.41 31.58
CA TRP A 645 -13.02 14.80 31.77
C TRP A 645 -11.82 15.64 32.27
N GLY A 646 -11.85 16.91 31.96
CA GLY A 646 -10.78 17.85 32.29
C GLY A 646 -9.90 18.17 31.09
N GLU A 647 -8.77 18.81 31.34
CA GLU A 647 -7.80 19.14 30.31
C GLU A 647 -6.90 17.94 30.01
N ALA A 648 -6.79 17.58 28.73
CA ALA A 648 -5.89 16.53 28.28
C ALA A 648 -4.43 16.92 28.59
N PRO A 649 -3.57 16.00 29.07
CA PRO A 649 -2.16 16.27 29.28
C PRO A 649 -1.48 16.79 28.01
N GLN A 650 -0.44 17.61 28.17
CA GLN A 650 0.33 18.14 27.03
C GLN A 650 1.02 17.01 26.26
N GLU A 651 1.68 16.14 26.98
CA GLU A 651 2.34 14.92 26.47
C GLU A 651 1.49 13.71 26.78
N MET A 652 1.51 12.71 25.89
CA MET A 652 0.84 11.45 26.14
C MET A 652 1.51 10.70 27.29
N THR A 653 0.72 10.36 28.30
CA THR A 653 1.19 9.52 29.41
C THR A 653 1.13 8.03 29.06
N PRO A 654 1.89 7.16 29.75
CA PRO A 654 1.79 5.70 29.56
C PRO A 654 0.37 5.17 29.72
N GLU A 655 -0.40 5.70 30.67
CA GLU A 655 -1.77 5.29 30.94
C GLU A 655 -2.72 5.63 29.78
N ILE A 656 -2.51 6.77 29.12
CA ILE A 656 -3.27 7.14 27.91
C ILE A 656 -2.93 6.19 26.78
N ALA A 657 -1.65 5.89 26.57
CA ALA A 657 -1.21 4.96 25.55
C ALA A 657 -1.76 3.55 25.78
N GLU A 658 -1.70 3.08 27.02
CA GLU A 658 -2.25 1.78 27.44
C GLU A 658 -3.77 1.72 27.22
N PHE A 659 -4.50 2.79 27.54
CA PHE A 659 -5.94 2.85 27.31
C PHE A 659 -6.26 2.67 25.80
N ILE A 660 -5.52 3.35 24.92
CA ILE A 660 -5.68 3.23 23.47
C ILE A 660 -5.35 1.81 23.00
N VAL A 661 -4.24 1.24 23.47
CA VAL A 661 -3.86 -0.16 23.15
C VAL A 661 -4.98 -1.12 23.60
N ASN A 662 -5.51 -0.95 24.79
CA ASN A 662 -6.61 -1.78 25.30
C ASN A 662 -7.87 -1.68 24.42
N GLN A 663 -8.27 -0.48 24.00
CA GLN A 663 -9.41 -0.35 23.06
C GLN A 663 -9.20 -1.22 21.80
N HIS A 664 -8.00 -1.25 21.26
CA HIS A 664 -7.67 -2.07 20.09
C HIS A 664 -7.67 -3.57 20.43
N MET A 665 -7.07 -3.97 21.55
CA MET A 665 -7.04 -5.37 21.98
C MET A 665 -8.44 -5.95 22.18
N TYR A 666 -9.40 -5.16 22.66
CA TYR A 666 -10.79 -5.60 22.82
C TYR A 666 -11.64 -5.48 21.55
N SER A 667 -11.09 -5.00 20.42
CA SER A 667 -11.83 -4.90 19.15
C SER A 667 -12.31 -6.26 18.64
N PRO A 668 -13.38 -6.33 17.84
CA PRO A 668 -13.81 -7.56 17.20
C PRO A 668 -12.93 -7.98 16.01
N ALA A 669 -12.01 -7.14 15.53
CA ALA A 669 -11.14 -7.40 14.40
C ALA A 669 -10.39 -8.75 14.52
N MET A 670 -10.15 -9.46 13.43
CA MET A 670 -9.38 -10.71 13.41
C MET A 670 -7.94 -10.46 13.88
N TRP A 671 -7.34 -9.38 13.43
CA TRP A 671 -5.98 -9.00 13.81
C TRP A 671 -5.93 -7.62 14.43
N VAL A 672 -5.11 -7.48 15.47
CA VAL A 672 -4.62 -6.19 15.96
C VAL A 672 -3.11 -6.19 15.78
N ILE A 673 -2.61 -5.36 14.87
CA ILE A 673 -1.18 -5.26 14.59
C ILE A 673 -0.78 -3.81 14.84
N LEU A 674 -0.01 -3.57 15.90
CA LEU A 674 0.40 -2.22 16.30
C LEU A 674 1.85 -1.95 15.91
N PRO A 675 2.20 -0.70 15.54
CA PRO A 675 3.59 -0.27 15.42
C PRO A 675 4.39 -0.55 16.69
N LEU A 676 5.66 -0.92 16.54
CA LEU A 676 6.54 -1.18 17.68
C LEU A 676 6.64 0.03 18.62
N GLN A 677 6.65 1.24 18.07
CA GLN A 677 6.69 2.50 18.83
C GLN A 677 5.45 2.66 19.71
N ASP A 678 4.28 2.26 19.21
CA ASP A 678 3.02 2.36 19.97
C ASP A 678 2.96 1.29 21.09
N TRP A 679 3.61 0.13 20.90
CA TRP A 679 3.85 -0.81 22.01
C TRP A 679 4.79 -0.20 23.06
N PHE A 680 5.84 0.50 22.68
CA PHE A 680 6.76 1.15 23.62
C PHE A 680 6.10 2.32 24.39
N ALA A 681 5.10 2.96 23.79
CA ALA A 681 4.42 4.12 24.37
C ALA A 681 3.76 3.84 25.72
N ILE A 682 3.40 2.57 26.03
CA ILE A 682 2.72 2.17 27.29
C ILE A 682 3.64 2.13 28.50
N ASP A 683 4.95 2.32 28.33
CA ASP A 683 5.91 2.23 29.43
C ASP A 683 6.87 3.44 29.43
N GLY A 684 6.91 4.16 30.54
CA GLY A 684 7.70 5.39 30.67
C GLY A 684 9.22 5.19 30.61
N ASP A 685 9.71 3.99 31.00
CA ASP A 685 11.13 3.66 31.01
C ASP A 685 11.60 3.02 29.69
N ILE A 686 10.65 2.53 28.88
CA ILE A 686 10.94 1.85 27.60
C ILE A 686 10.85 2.80 26.43
N ARG A 687 9.88 3.73 26.40
CA ARG A 687 9.65 4.65 25.30
C ARG A 687 10.82 5.61 25.10
N LEU A 688 11.08 6.00 23.85
CA LEU A 688 12.11 6.99 23.53
C LEU A 688 11.76 8.37 24.15
N ALA A 689 12.75 9.11 24.65
CA ALA A 689 12.51 10.41 25.26
C ALA A 689 11.92 11.41 24.24
N ASP A 690 12.45 11.43 23.00
CA ASP A 690 11.94 12.26 21.90
C ASP A 690 10.99 11.43 21.03
N GLN A 691 9.69 11.67 21.14
CA GLN A 691 8.65 10.99 20.36
C GLN A 691 8.69 11.35 18.86
N HIS A 692 9.24 12.48 18.48
CA HIS A 692 9.34 12.89 17.07
C HIS A 692 10.43 12.08 16.34
N ALA A 693 11.45 11.63 17.06
CA ALA A 693 12.49 10.74 16.52
C ALA A 693 11.98 9.31 16.20
N GLU A 694 10.77 8.96 16.63
CA GLU A 694 10.12 7.69 16.32
C GLU A 694 9.45 7.64 14.93
N ARG A 695 9.39 8.78 14.23
CA ARG A 695 8.76 8.89 12.90
C ARG A 695 9.49 8.07 11.85
N ILE A 696 8.74 7.28 11.06
CA ILE A 696 9.29 6.45 9.98
C ILE A 696 9.24 7.18 8.64
N ASN A 697 8.06 7.65 8.22
CA ASN A 697 7.85 8.32 6.94
C ASN A 697 7.25 9.72 7.10
N LEU A 698 7.58 10.60 6.16
CA LEU A 698 6.95 11.90 5.94
C LEU A 698 6.42 11.95 4.50
N PRO A 699 5.17 11.50 4.24
CA PRO A 699 4.63 11.38 2.88
C PRO A 699 4.64 12.68 2.07
N SER A 700 4.56 13.84 2.74
CA SER A 700 4.65 15.18 2.12
C SER A 700 6.07 15.55 1.66
N ASN A 701 7.11 14.82 2.08
CA ASN A 701 8.50 15.06 1.72
C ASN A 701 9.05 13.92 0.85
N PRO A 702 9.11 14.09 -0.48
CA PRO A 702 9.61 13.05 -1.38
C PRO A 702 11.12 12.77 -1.26
N GLU A 703 11.85 13.63 -0.54
CA GLU A 703 13.28 13.47 -0.26
C GLU A 703 13.54 12.98 1.17
N HIS A 704 12.51 12.48 1.86
CA HIS A 704 12.65 11.91 3.19
C HIS A 704 13.51 10.64 3.16
N PHE A 705 14.44 10.53 4.13
CA PHE A 705 15.24 9.34 4.33
C PHE A 705 14.60 8.43 5.38
N TRP A 706 14.37 7.19 5.02
CA TRP A 706 13.80 6.18 5.91
C TRP A 706 14.89 5.60 6.81
N ASN A 707 15.19 6.31 7.88
CA ASN A 707 16.34 6.08 8.74
C ASN A 707 15.98 5.82 10.21
N TYR A 708 14.69 5.70 10.54
CA TYR A 708 14.27 5.33 11.89
C TYR A 708 14.96 4.04 12.33
N ARG A 709 15.48 4.02 13.54
CA ARG A 709 16.10 2.87 14.17
C ARG A 709 15.66 2.76 15.61
N MET A 710 15.19 1.60 16.04
CA MET A 710 14.82 1.36 17.43
C MET A 710 16.01 1.64 18.35
N HIS A 711 15.75 2.26 19.48
CA HIS A 711 16.80 2.69 20.42
C HIS A 711 17.31 1.55 21.32
N LEU A 712 16.47 0.55 21.60
CA LEU A 712 16.86 -0.67 22.32
C LEU A 712 17.40 -1.72 21.34
N THR A 713 18.32 -2.56 21.82
CA THR A 713 18.63 -3.80 21.10
C THR A 713 17.52 -4.83 21.36
N LEU A 714 17.36 -5.77 20.43
CA LEU A 714 16.38 -6.87 20.61
C LEU A 714 16.76 -7.72 21.82
N GLU A 715 18.06 -7.92 22.07
CA GLU A 715 18.56 -8.64 23.24
C GLU A 715 18.24 -7.92 24.56
N ASP A 716 18.27 -6.58 24.59
CA ASP A 716 17.85 -5.80 25.76
C ASP A 716 16.34 -5.82 25.92
N LEU A 717 15.59 -5.74 24.81
CA LEU A 717 14.13 -5.82 24.82
C LEU A 717 13.64 -7.16 25.40
N LEU A 718 14.29 -8.27 25.02
CA LEU A 718 13.99 -9.60 25.57
C LEU A 718 14.21 -9.70 27.09
N LYS A 719 15.11 -8.89 27.66
CA LYS A 719 15.41 -8.84 29.10
C LYS A 719 14.48 -7.91 29.92
N LYS A 720 13.56 -7.21 29.27
CA LYS A 720 12.63 -6.29 29.94
C LYS A 720 11.41 -7.02 30.53
N ASP A 721 11.64 -7.88 31.51
CA ASP A 721 10.67 -8.83 32.04
C ASP A 721 9.32 -8.18 32.43
N ALA A 722 9.34 -7.03 33.14
CA ALA A 722 8.13 -6.35 33.58
C ALA A 722 7.31 -5.83 32.39
N PHE A 723 7.98 -5.16 31.43
CA PHE A 723 7.35 -4.68 30.21
C PHE A 723 6.80 -5.83 29.36
N ASN A 724 7.58 -6.89 29.15
CA ASN A 724 7.18 -8.03 28.34
C ASN A 724 5.99 -8.78 28.96
N ALA A 725 5.96 -8.92 30.29
CA ALA A 725 4.82 -9.49 31.02
C ALA A 725 3.57 -8.60 30.90
N HIS A 726 3.75 -7.28 30.92
CA HIS A 726 2.65 -6.32 30.74
C HIS A 726 2.06 -6.43 29.33
N VAL A 727 2.89 -6.35 28.27
CA VAL A 727 2.42 -6.56 26.89
C VAL A 727 1.71 -7.90 26.75
N LYS A 728 2.26 -8.98 27.32
CA LYS A 728 1.62 -10.30 27.31
C LYS A 728 0.24 -10.27 27.93
N SER A 729 0.06 -9.57 29.04
CA SER A 729 -1.26 -9.45 29.70
C SER A 729 -2.30 -8.77 28.81
N LEU A 730 -1.88 -7.76 28.02
CA LEU A 730 -2.75 -7.06 27.07
C LEU A 730 -3.12 -7.94 25.87
N THR A 731 -2.22 -8.79 25.39
CA THR A 731 -2.45 -9.67 24.23
C THR A 731 -3.27 -10.92 24.56
N GLN A 732 -3.38 -11.31 25.84
CA GLN A 732 -4.10 -12.52 26.27
C GLN A 732 -5.60 -12.52 25.94
N VAL A 733 -6.19 -11.37 25.66
CA VAL A 733 -7.61 -11.24 25.28
C VAL A 733 -7.86 -11.58 23.78
N ARG A 734 -6.80 -11.92 23.04
CA ARG A 734 -6.81 -12.22 21.59
C ARG A 734 -6.58 -13.73 21.33
#